data_2c71f007220332d728813bdb9826f503
#
_entry.id   2c71f007220332d728813bdb9826f503
#
_cell.length_a   1.000
_cell.length_b   1.000
_cell.length_c   1.000
_cell.angle_alpha   90.00
_cell.angle_beta   90.00
_cell.angle_gamma   90.00
#
_symmetry.space_group_name_H-M   'P 1'
#
loop_
_entity.id
_entity.type
_entity.pdbx_description
1 polymer ?
#
loop_
_entity_poly.entity_id
_entity_poly.type
_entity_poly.pdbx_seq_one_letter_code
_entity_poly.pdbx_strand_id
1 'polypeptide(L)'
;MSIDPYSNSPCGTDKKIKFYCPEMIPDLEKIERMVAGDQRVAALDVVQKLLDRYPDHSVPLFYRAVLQMQVGTEEKIAAAIGEFLAKHPQNPAAHALNASFLAAGGQPNEAVEELQTALELSPQQLHFTVYEALGAVGQALLMDSKIPAARAHLMLQSSIAPEDDDMAMQLLMRINSSRELPSLLKTDPTLAECPSDFPKKDEFEAALVEAGGGRWRKAISLFEQLKSAAPRNVALLENLAVLSATLGYNEAAIGYLHSYAAAAERSDFESAVEAESLAQLLSDEPGPQFDMVNVPFAVQDLEGVLEKLRVDDRASVLPIDVSQLADGDNPPPKVAYWLLDRAVPTSAEGLTVDAAPNVLGEMLVFGKETDRDARLELSTMKNDKFDETVATLREVCGDTIGAAGEEKKLGEIPKAESSLTWSWRLPDSVTAAQKQALTHERRRQALLDSWTAQPQPALDGKTALDAIGDAALRVKLAAAVLVLENAGQAQQWKFDFNELRQKLQLPTLEKLDATQVDVDSLPSVRLYRIDPATLDDTGLVKAYGRSVISAERAAIRIFAEALLGRESLAAQIDKGELYGQLARNSGDSDKAIEYLKKAQAAAVADGQSPGMWKLAELGLRLERREPQESQALLNDLTRNHMQEAEVARPLMQLLYQFGIIGPDGRPTNMPPGGAPAPAAAQPAAGGGLWTPDNPTGAAAPAGEAQKSKLWMPGMD
;
A
#
# COMPACT_ATOMS: atom_id res chain seq x y z
N MET A 1 -28.03 -12.73 31.73
CA MET A 1 -28.03 -11.25 31.84
C MET A 1 -29.46 -10.76 31.87
N SER A 2 -29.80 -9.76 32.67
CA SER A 2 -31.11 -9.09 32.62
C SER A 2 -30.99 -7.86 31.75
N ILE A 3 -31.88 -7.71 30.78
CA ILE A 3 -31.92 -6.52 29.91
C ILE A 3 -32.44 -5.33 30.71
N ASP A 4 -31.73 -4.20 30.67
CA ASP A 4 -32.23 -2.97 31.26
C ASP A 4 -33.39 -2.43 30.42
N PRO A 5 -34.64 -2.36 30.95
CA PRO A 5 -35.78 -1.86 30.21
C PRO A 5 -35.66 -0.38 29.76
N TYR A 6 -34.73 0.36 30.37
CA TYR A 6 -34.49 1.78 30.05
C TYR A 6 -33.37 1.99 29.02
N SER A 7 -32.67 0.91 28.58
CA SER A 7 -31.75 0.99 27.48
C SER A 7 -32.46 1.24 26.13
N ASN A 8 -31.73 1.71 25.13
CA ASN A 8 -32.26 1.86 23.78
C ASN A 8 -32.55 0.48 23.17
N SER A 9 -33.53 0.41 22.27
CA SER A 9 -33.86 -0.82 21.56
C SER A 9 -32.68 -1.29 20.70
N PRO A 10 -32.34 -2.58 20.72
CA PRO A 10 -31.19 -3.12 19.98
C PRO A 10 -31.32 -3.03 18.46
N CYS A 11 -32.50 -2.71 17.94
CA CYS A 11 -32.76 -2.65 16.51
C CYS A 11 -32.45 -1.30 15.83
N GLY A 12 -31.74 -0.40 16.49
CA GLY A 12 -31.34 0.89 15.92
C GLY A 12 -32.42 1.97 15.92
N THR A 13 -33.60 1.73 16.51
CA THR A 13 -34.57 2.78 16.78
C THR A 13 -34.18 3.52 18.06
N ASP A 14 -34.24 4.85 18.08
CA ASP A 14 -33.94 5.66 19.27
C ASP A 14 -35.07 5.59 20.31
N LYS A 15 -35.63 4.42 20.53
CA LYS A 15 -36.72 4.16 21.47
C LYS A 15 -36.24 3.25 22.58
N LYS A 16 -36.64 3.54 23.83
CA LYS A 16 -36.37 2.68 24.98
C LYS A 16 -37.15 1.37 24.90
N ILE A 17 -36.52 0.24 25.25
CA ILE A 17 -37.12 -1.11 25.22
C ILE A 17 -38.46 -1.11 25.94
N LYS A 18 -38.52 -0.52 27.13
CA LYS A 18 -39.75 -0.42 27.97
C LYS A 18 -40.97 0.15 27.24
N PHE A 19 -40.76 1.03 26.29
CA PHE A 19 -41.86 1.70 25.57
C PHE A 19 -42.06 1.16 24.16
N TYR A 20 -41.07 0.41 23.63
CA TYR A 20 -41.08 -0.02 22.25
C TYR A 20 -41.44 -1.52 22.09
N CYS A 21 -40.87 -2.38 22.95
CA CYS A 21 -41.05 -3.85 22.88
C CYS A 21 -41.03 -4.51 24.27
N PRO A 22 -41.78 -4.00 25.29
CA PRO A 22 -41.72 -4.54 26.65
C PRO A 22 -42.12 -6.02 26.73
N GLU A 23 -43.04 -6.47 25.88
CA GLU A 23 -43.51 -7.84 25.80
C GLU A 23 -42.48 -8.83 25.26
N MET A 24 -41.42 -8.33 24.61
CA MET A 24 -40.36 -9.16 24.02
C MET A 24 -39.17 -9.36 24.98
N ILE A 25 -39.08 -8.63 26.09
CA ILE A 25 -37.94 -8.67 27.02
C ILE A 25 -37.57 -10.11 27.41
N PRO A 26 -38.49 -11.02 27.81
CA PRO A 26 -38.12 -12.38 28.17
C PRO A 26 -37.50 -13.20 27.03
N ASP A 27 -37.99 -12.98 25.79
CA ASP A 27 -37.49 -13.67 24.62
C ASP A 27 -36.11 -13.09 24.22
N LEU A 28 -35.90 -11.78 24.34
CA LEU A 28 -34.64 -11.10 24.08
C LEU A 28 -33.53 -11.57 25.05
N GLU A 29 -33.83 -11.62 26.36
CA GLU A 29 -32.90 -12.18 27.36
C GLU A 29 -32.53 -13.63 27.08
N LYS A 30 -33.46 -14.41 26.51
CA LYS A 30 -33.20 -15.77 26.10
C LYS A 30 -32.28 -15.82 24.87
N ILE A 31 -32.51 -14.97 23.87
CA ILE A 31 -31.68 -14.86 22.68
C ILE A 31 -30.24 -14.48 23.08
N GLU A 32 -30.07 -13.45 23.89
CA GLU A 32 -28.74 -13.00 24.34
C GLU A 32 -27.99 -14.09 25.12
N ARG A 33 -28.66 -14.80 26.03
CA ARG A 33 -28.05 -15.94 26.73
C ARG A 33 -27.63 -17.07 25.77
N MET A 34 -28.42 -17.34 24.74
CA MET A 34 -28.10 -18.35 23.74
C MET A 34 -26.89 -17.92 22.88
N VAL A 35 -26.85 -16.65 22.49
CA VAL A 35 -25.72 -16.07 21.74
C VAL A 35 -24.43 -16.11 22.57
N ALA A 36 -24.49 -15.70 23.84
CA ALA A 36 -23.36 -15.78 24.77
C ALA A 36 -22.86 -17.22 24.99
N GLY A 37 -23.78 -18.22 24.88
CA GLY A 37 -23.48 -19.65 24.95
C GLY A 37 -23.14 -20.30 23.60
N ASP A 38 -22.83 -19.51 22.56
CA ASP A 38 -22.53 -19.97 21.19
C ASP A 38 -23.63 -20.81 20.53
N GLN A 39 -24.90 -20.64 20.96
CA GLN A 39 -26.07 -21.39 20.48
C GLN A 39 -26.86 -20.57 19.43
N ARG A 40 -26.16 -20.00 18.43
CA ARG A 40 -26.75 -19.05 17.46
C ARG A 40 -27.88 -19.64 16.64
N VAL A 41 -27.77 -20.92 16.22
CA VAL A 41 -28.83 -21.62 15.45
C VAL A 41 -30.09 -21.76 16.31
N ALA A 42 -29.97 -22.16 17.58
CA ALA A 42 -31.10 -22.23 18.48
C ALA A 42 -31.72 -20.87 18.82
N ALA A 43 -30.90 -19.81 18.84
CA ALA A 43 -31.37 -18.43 18.96
C ALA A 43 -32.24 -18.02 17.76
N LEU A 44 -31.89 -18.42 16.53
CA LEU A 44 -32.73 -18.22 15.33
C LEU A 44 -34.12 -18.82 15.44
N ASP A 45 -34.26 -20.00 16.08
CA ASP A 45 -35.58 -20.61 16.31
C ASP A 45 -36.45 -19.76 17.27
N VAL A 46 -35.85 -19.10 18.24
CA VAL A 46 -36.57 -18.16 19.12
C VAL A 46 -36.95 -16.89 18.36
N VAL A 47 -36.06 -16.36 17.54
CA VAL A 47 -36.32 -15.19 16.69
C VAL A 47 -37.46 -15.51 15.70
N GLN A 48 -37.47 -16.73 15.11
CA GLN A 48 -38.56 -17.13 14.19
C GLN A 48 -39.93 -17.11 14.90
N LYS A 49 -40.00 -17.63 16.13
CA LYS A 49 -41.24 -17.54 16.95
C LYS A 49 -41.66 -16.13 17.28
N LEU A 50 -40.72 -15.21 17.43
CA LEU A 50 -41.02 -13.77 17.59
C LEU A 50 -41.57 -13.20 16.28
N LEU A 51 -40.96 -13.52 15.12
CA LEU A 51 -41.45 -13.10 13.80
C LEU A 51 -42.87 -13.64 13.50
N ASP A 52 -43.18 -14.86 13.90
CA ASP A 52 -44.54 -15.42 13.73
C ASP A 52 -45.58 -14.62 14.53
N ARG A 53 -45.18 -14.01 15.67
CA ARG A 53 -46.06 -13.18 16.51
C ARG A 53 -46.05 -11.72 16.11
N TYR A 54 -44.89 -11.21 15.66
CA TYR A 54 -44.64 -9.82 15.35
C TYR A 54 -43.90 -9.66 14.00
N PRO A 55 -44.55 -10.00 12.86
CA PRO A 55 -43.90 -10.14 11.57
C PRO A 55 -43.27 -8.84 11.02
N ASP A 56 -43.82 -7.69 11.44
CA ASP A 56 -43.35 -6.37 10.95
C ASP A 56 -42.60 -5.56 12.00
N HIS A 57 -42.26 -6.16 13.14
CA HIS A 57 -41.56 -5.44 14.19
C HIS A 57 -40.03 -5.47 13.96
N SER A 58 -39.38 -4.32 14.07
CA SER A 58 -37.96 -4.16 13.74
C SER A 58 -37.02 -5.01 14.61
N VAL A 59 -37.37 -5.27 15.90
CA VAL A 59 -36.51 -6.03 16.81
C VAL A 59 -36.25 -7.47 16.36
N PRO A 60 -37.25 -8.32 16.10
CA PRO A 60 -36.98 -9.66 15.62
C PRO A 60 -36.38 -9.69 14.22
N LEU A 61 -36.69 -8.73 13.33
CA LEU A 61 -36.06 -8.60 12.01
C LEU A 61 -34.56 -8.30 12.16
N PHE A 62 -34.20 -7.39 13.07
CA PHE A 62 -32.83 -7.06 13.40
C PHE A 62 -32.07 -8.30 13.91
N TYR A 63 -32.56 -8.99 14.94
CA TYR A 63 -31.88 -10.18 15.47
C TYR A 63 -31.75 -11.28 14.42
N ARG A 64 -32.75 -11.46 13.56
CA ARG A 64 -32.64 -12.42 12.45
C ARG A 64 -31.50 -12.03 11.50
N ALA A 65 -31.42 -10.77 11.08
CA ALA A 65 -30.36 -10.30 10.20
C ALA A 65 -28.97 -10.50 10.82
N VAL A 66 -28.79 -10.04 12.08
CA VAL A 66 -27.52 -10.20 12.80
C VAL A 66 -27.11 -11.68 12.96
N LEU A 67 -28.03 -12.54 13.36
CA LEU A 67 -27.73 -13.98 13.53
C LEU A 67 -27.47 -14.68 12.18
N GLN A 68 -28.19 -14.31 11.12
CA GLN A 68 -27.91 -14.84 9.78
C GLN A 68 -26.53 -14.43 9.27
N MET A 69 -26.07 -13.20 9.55
CA MET A 69 -24.69 -12.79 9.21
C MET A 69 -23.63 -13.65 9.90
N GLN A 70 -23.95 -14.26 11.05
CA GLN A 70 -22.99 -15.10 11.79
C GLN A 70 -22.97 -16.58 11.36
N VAL A 71 -24.13 -17.13 10.95
CA VAL A 71 -24.27 -18.57 10.70
C VAL A 71 -25.03 -18.93 9.43
N GLY A 72 -25.55 -17.93 8.70
CA GLY A 72 -26.34 -18.13 7.50
C GLY A 72 -25.52 -18.37 6.24
N THR A 73 -26.21 -18.80 5.17
CA THR A 73 -25.68 -18.73 3.81
C THR A 73 -25.91 -17.33 3.24
N GLU A 74 -25.19 -16.97 2.19
CA GLU A 74 -25.29 -15.66 1.53
C GLU A 74 -26.75 -15.32 1.17
N GLU A 75 -27.51 -16.28 0.59
CA GLU A 75 -28.91 -16.07 0.23
C GLU A 75 -29.79 -15.79 1.47
N LYS A 76 -29.54 -16.47 2.61
CA LYS A 76 -30.30 -16.25 3.85
C LYS A 76 -29.97 -14.90 4.49
N ILE A 77 -28.71 -14.48 4.43
CA ILE A 77 -28.27 -13.18 4.90
C ILE A 77 -28.95 -12.09 4.07
N ALA A 78 -28.82 -12.15 2.75
CA ALA A 78 -29.43 -11.20 1.82
C ALA A 78 -30.97 -11.10 2.01
N ALA A 79 -31.65 -12.25 2.15
CA ALA A 79 -33.08 -12.27 2.38
C ALA A 79 -33.48 -11.63 3.73
N ALA A 80 -32.74 -11.89 4.81
CA ALA A 80 -33.02 -11.35 6.14
C ALA A 80 -32.83 -9.83 6.19
N ILE A 81 -31.73 -9.33 5.61
CA ILE A 81 -31.44 -7.89 5.52
C ILE A 81 -32.43 -7.20 4.59
N GLY A 82 -32.70 -7.79 3.41
CA GLY A 82 -33.64 -7.23 2.44
C GLY A 82 -35.06 -7.11 3.00
N GLU A 83 -35.55 -8.09 3.79
CA GLU A 83 -36.86 -7.98 4.46
C GLU A 83 -36.84 -6.88 5.56
N PHE A 84 -35.75 -6.76 6.31
CA PHE A 84 -35.62 -5.70 7.32
C PHE A 84 -35.67 -4.30 6.67
N LEU A 85 -34.90 -4.08 5.60
CA LEU A 85 -34.91 -2.83 4.83
C LEU A 85 -36.28 -2.55 4.20
N ALA A 86 -36.93 -3.54 3.60
CA ALA A 86 -38.23 -3.36 2.96
C ALA A 86 -39.30 -2.91 3.95
N LYS A 87 -39.29 -3.42 5.19
CA LYS A 87 -40.25 -3.06 6.24
C LYS A 87 -39.87 -1.82 7.02
N HIS A 88 -38.56 -1.52 7.13
CA HIS A 88 -38.04 -0.39 7.90
C HIS A 88 -36.98 0.40 7.11
N PRO A 89 -37.33 1.05 5.99
CA PRO A 89 -36.39 1.75 5.12
C PRO A 89 -35.75 3.02 5.74
N GLN A 90 -36.21 3.43 6.92
CA GLN A 90 -35.64 4.54 7.67
C GLN A 90 -34.86 4.08 8.92
N ASN A 91 -34.50 2.80 8.99
CA ASN A 91 -33.81 2.26 10.13
C ASN A 91 -32.27 2.25 9.87
N PRO A 92 -31.46 3.02 10.64
CA PRO A 92 -30.02 3.09 10.40
C PRO A 92 -29.30 1.75 10.59
N ALA A 93 -29.76 0.87 11.51
CA ALA A 93 -29.15 -0.42 11.71
C ALA A 93 -29.38 -1.37 10.52
N ALA A 94 -30.53 -1.25 9.84
CA ALA A 94 -30.80 -2.07 8.63
C ALA A 94 -29.83 -1.71 7.50
N HIS A 95 -29.62 -0.41 7.25
CA HIS A 95 -28.66 0.07 6.27
C HIS A 95 -27.22 -0.27 6.66
N ALA A 96 -26.84 -0.15 7.95
CA ALA A 96 -25.52 -0.52 8.43
C ALA A 96 -25.21 -2.01 8.26
N LEU A 97 -26.18 -2.90 8.53
CA LEU A 97 -26.05 -4.34 8.28
C LEU A 97 -25.90 -4.64 6.78
N ASN A 98 -26.64 -3.93 5.93
CA ASN A 98 -26.51 -4.06 4.48
C ASN A 98 -25.13 -3.55 4.01
N ALA A 99 -24.64 -2.43 4.52
CA ALA A 99 -23.31 -1.94 4.22
C ALA A 99 -22.23 -2.98 4.58
N SER A 100 -22.32 -3.60 5.76
CA SER A 100 -21.37 -4.64 6.19
C SER A 100 -21.45 -5.89 5.30
N PHE A 101 -22.65 -6.29 4.88
CA PHE A 101 -22.86 -7.42 3.99
C PHE A 101 -22.27 -7.17 2.59
N LEU A 102 -22.53 -6.00 2.01
CA LEU A 102 -21.98 -5.57 0.72
C LEU A 102 -20.45 -5.46 0.76
N ALA A 103 -19.91 -4.91 1.84
CA ALA A 103 -18.47 -4.81 2.07
C ALA A 103 -17.81 -6.21 2.09
N ALA A 104 -18.40 -7.16 2.81
CA ALA A 104 -17.92 -8.54 2.85
C ALA A 104 -18.05 -9.26 1.48
N GLY A 105 -19.03 -8.85 0.68
CA GLY A 105 -19.25 -9.35 -0.69
C GLY A 105 -18.36 -8.68 -1.76
N GLY A 106 -17.41 -7.82 -1.38
CA GLY A 106 -16.52 -7.14 -2.34
C GLY A 106 -17.23 -6.06 -3.18
N GLN A 107 -18.27 -5.43 -2.64
CA GLN A 107 -19.04 -4.34 -3.27
C GLN A 107 -18.84 -3.03 -2.48
N PRO A 108 -17.62 -2.45 -2.46
CA PRO A 108 -17.30 -1.31 -1.59
C PRO A 108 -18.08 -0.05 -1.95
N ASN A 109 -18.41 0.19 -3.21
CA ASN A 109 -19.14 1.40 -3.62
C ASN A 109 -20.56 1.39 -3.08
N GLU A 110 -21.29 0.28 -3.26
CA GLU A 110 -22.63 0.08 -2.75
C GLU A 110 -22.64 0.08 -1.21
N ALA A 111 -21.62 -0.47 -0.59
CA ALA A 111 -21.44 -0.46 0.86
C ALA A 111 -21.30 0.96 1.41
N VAL A 112 -20.56 1.84 0.73
CA VAL A 112 -20.45 3.27 1.08
C VAL A 112 -21.80 3.97 1.02
N GLU A 113 -22.60 3.75 -0.03
CA GLU A 113 -23.93 4.36 -0.17
C GLU A 113 -24.87 3.97 0.98
N GLU A 114 -24.89 2.68 1.32
CA GLU A 114 -25.69 2.17 2.44
C GLU A 114 -25.20 2.71 3.79
N LEU A 115 -23.89 2.79 3.99
CA LEU A 115 -23.31 3.37 5.20
C LEU A 115 -23.64 4.87 5.33
N GLN A 116 -23.53 5.63 4.24
CA GLN A 116 -23.93 7.04 4.26
C GLN A 116 -25.42 7.21 4.59
N THR A 117 -26.27 6.35 4.06
CA THR A 117 -27.70 6.33 4.43
C THR A 117 -27.88 6.02 5.92
N ALA A 118 -27.14 5.06 6.48
CA ALA A 118 -27.17 4.74 7.90
C ALA A 118 -26.74 5.95 8.76
N LEU A 119 -25.66 6.65 8.37
CA LEU A 119 -25.16 7.83 9.07
C LEU A 119 -26.14 9.02 9.01
N GLU A 120 -26.76 9.26 7.85
CA GLU A 120 -27.75 10.33 7.65
C GLU A 120 -29.05 10.10 8.45
N LEU A 121 -29.44 8.83 8.65
CA LEU A 121 -30.59 8.43 9.43
C LEU A 121 -30.30 8.32 10.93
N SER A 122 -29.04 8.27 11.32
CA SER A 122 -28.63 8.08 12.71
C SER A 122 -28.93 9.31 13.57
N PRO A 123 -29.41 9.11 14.80
CA PRO A 123 -29.48 10.18 15.81
C PRO A 123 -28.08 10.60 16.26
N GLN A 124 -27.99 11.51 17.23
CA GLN A 124 -26.65 11.95 17.73
C GLN A 124 -25.76 10.81 18.25
N GLN A 125 -26.36 9.79 18.85
CA GLN A 125 -25.64 8.58 19.27
C GLN A 125 -25.75 7.51 18.20
N LEU A 126 -24.61 7.12 17.61
CA LEU A 126 -24.57 6.08 16.60
C LEU A 126 -24.88 4.71 17.20
N HIS A 127 -25.64 3.92 16.46
CA HIS A 127 -25.87 2.51 16.80
C HIS A 127 -24.59 1.69 16.57
N PHE A 128 -24.34 0.63 17.37
CA PHE A 128 -23.13 -0.16 17.26
C PHE A 128 -22.94 -0.78 15.86
N THR A 129 -24.03 -1.16 15.16
CA THR A 129 -23.90 -1.69 13.79
C THR A 129 -23.36 -0.65 12.80
N VAL A 130 -23.62 0.65 13.03
CA VAL A 130 -23.03 1.73 12.20
C VAL A 130 -21.54 1.85 12.47
N TYR A 131 -21.13 1.71 13.74
CA TYR A 131 -19.72 1.65 14.11
C TYR A 131 -18.99 0.47 13.46
N GLU A 132 -19.57 -0.75 13.53
CA GLU A 132 -19.03 -1.94 12.88
C GLU A 132 -18.97 -1.79 11.35
N ALA A 133 -20.01 -1.20 10.74
CA ALA A 133 -20.06 -0.97 9.31
C ALA A 133 -18.97 0.00 8.83
N LEU A 134 -18.58 1.01 9.63
CA LEU A 134 -17.45 1.91 9.31
C LEU A 134 -16.15 1.10 9.11
N GLY A 135 -15.86 0.15 9.98
CA GLY A 135 -14.69 -0.72 9.89
C GLY A 135 -14.75 -1.67 8.69
N ALA A 136 -15.91 -2.32 8.49
CA ALA A 136 -16.10 -3.24 7.37
C ALA A 136 -15.95 -2.54 6.01
N VAL A 137 -16.57 -1.36 5.86
CA VAL A 137 -16.46 -0.54 4.65
C VAL A 137 -15.04 -0.02 4.47
N GLY A 138 -14.40 0.45 5.55
CA GLY A 138 -13.00 0.89 5.50
C GLY A 138 -12.05 -0.21 5.02
N GLN A 139 -12.24 -1.44 5.48
CA GLN A 139 -11.44 -2.59 5.02
C GLN A 139 -11.74 -2.96 3.56
N ALA A 140 -13.01 -2.96 3.15
CA ALA A 140 -13.38 -3.23 1.76
C ALA A 140 -12.80 -2.19 0.79
N LEU A 141 -12.82 -0.90 1.16
CA LEU A 141 -12.20 0.18 0.39
C LEU A 141 -10.66 0.02 0.32
N LEU A 142 -10.03 -0.47 1.39
CA LEU A 142 -8.59 -0.77 1.38
C LEU A 142 -8.27 -1.89 0.40
N MET A 143 -9.08 -2.95 0.36
CA MET A 143 -8.93 -4.06 -0.59
C MET A 143 -9.17 -3.63 -2.04
N ASP A 144 -10.04 -2.64 -2.25
CA ASP A 144 -10.31 -1.99 -3.54
C ASP A 144 -9.31 -0.87 -3.88
N SER A 145 -8.20 -0.78 -3.14
CA SER A 145 -7.14 0.21 -3.34
C SER A 145 -7.56 1.68 -3.22
N LYS A 146 -8.72 1.97 -2.66
CA LYS A 146 -9.23 3.32 -2.39
C LYS A 146 -8.69 3.86 -1.07
N ILE A 147 -7.38 4.10 -1.03
CA ILE A 147 -6.63 4.41 0.20
C ILE A 147 -7.17 5.63 0.95
N PRO A 148 -7.41 6.81 0.32
CA PRO A 148 -7.97 7.96 1.04
C PRO A 148 -9.32 7.67 1.68
N ALA A 149 -10.20 6.96 0.97
CA ALA A 149 -11.52 6.58 1.47
C ALA A 149 -11.42 5.59 2.64
N ALA A 150 -10.60 4.54 2.50
CA ALA A 150 -10.35 3.56 3.55
C ALA A 150 -9.86 4.25 4.83
N ARG A 151 -8.87 5.14 4.71
CA ARG A 151 -8.32 5.89 5.84
C ARG A 151 -9.38 6.77 6.52
N ALA A 152 -10.17 7.50 5.75
CA ALA A 152 -11.21 8.38 6.29
C ALA A 152 -12.26 7.61 7.11
N HIS A 153 -12.73 6.45 6.61
CA HIS A 153 -13.69 5.60 7.33
C HIS A 153 -13.07 5.01 8.61
N LEU A 154 -11.83 4.52 8.55
CA LEU A 154 -11.12 4.01 9.73
C LEU A 154 -10.80 5.13 10.74
N MET A 155 -10.47 6.34 10.29
CA MET A 155 -10.27 7.50 11.17
C MET A 155 -11.58 7.88 11.90
N LEU A 156 -12.71 7.90 11.19
CA LEU A 156 -14.00 8.16 11.80
C LEU A 156 -14.34 7.04 12.81
N GLN A 157 -14.14 5.77 12.45
CA GLN A 157 -14.33 4.66 13.38
C GLN A 157 -13.46 4.81 14.63
N SER A 158 -12.16 5.08 14.46
CA SER A 158 -11.23 5.25 15.57
C SER A 158 -11.59 6.43 16.49
N SER A 159 -12.14 7.52 15.93
CA SER A 159 -12.53 8.71 16.71
C SER A 159 -13.72 8.48 17.65
N ILE A 160 -14.54 7.46 17.38
CA ILE A 160 -15.73 7.10 18.16
C ILE A 160 -15.60 5.71 18.80
N ALA A 161 -14.41 5.10 18.70
CA ALA A 161 -14.15 3.76 19.22
C ALA A 161 -14.28 3.70 20.75
N PRO A 162 -14.78 2.59 21.32
CA PRO A 162 -14.63 2.29 22.74
C PRO A 162 -13.15 2.27 23.14
N GLU A 163 -12.85 2.51 24.45
CA GLU A 163 -11.47 2.56 24.95
C GLU A 163 -10.67 1.27 24.70
N ASP A 164 -11.35 0.13 24.62
CA ASP A 164 -10.73 -1.18 24.45
C ASP A 164 -10.62 -1.62 22.97
N ASP A 165 -11.14 -0.85 22.02
CA ASP A 165 -11.11 -1.18 20.58
C ASP A 165 -10.08 -0.32 19.85
N ASP A 166 -8.93 -0.91 19.54
CA ASP A 166 -7.84 -0.29 18.80
C ASP A 166 -7.68 -0.80 17.36
N MET A 167 -8.60 -1.64 16.88
CA MET A 167 -8.48 -2.30 15.56
C MET A 167 -8.35 -1.30 14.42
N ALA A 168 -9.19 -0.28 14.39
CA ALA A 168 -9.12 0.77 13.36
C ALA A 168 -7.79 1.52 13.41
N MET A 169 -7.29 1.82 14.61
CA MET A 169 -6.00 2.48 14.81
C MET A 169 -4.85 1.59 14.33
N GLN A 170 -4.87 0.29 14.61
CA GLN A 170 -3.85 -0.65 14.13
C GLN A 170 -3.82 -0.72 12.60
N LEU A 171 -4.99 -0.76 11.94
CA LEU A 171 -5.08 -0.71 10.48
C LEU A 171 -4.54 0.62 9.92
N LEU A 172 -4.89 1.75 10.52
CA LEU A 172 -4.35 3.07 10.14
C LEU A 172 -2.82 3.10 10.27
N MET A 173 -2.27 2.59 11.36
CA MET A 173 -0.81 2.49 11.56
C MET A 173 -0.18 1.61 10.47
N ARG A 174 -0.81 0.50 10.11
CA ARG A 174 -0.34 -0.39 9.04
C ARG A 174 -0.33 0.33 7.69
N ILE A 175 -1.41 1.04 7.33
CA ILE A 175 -1.48 1.84 6.09
C ILE A 175 -0.40 2.92 6.10
N ASN A 176 -0.28 3.69 7.18
CA ASN A 176 0.68 4.78 7.28
C ASN A 176 2.14 4.29 7.21
N SER A 177 2.44 3.13 7.81
CA SER A 177 3.78 2.52 7.76
C SER A 177 4.11 1.83 6.44
N SER A 178 3.13 1.64 5.55
CA SER A 178 3.37 1.06 4.22
C SER A 178 4.36 1.90 3.43
N ARG A 179 5.42 1.24 2.95
CA ARG A 179 6.51 1.85 2.17
C ARG A 179 6.17 2.05 0.71
N GLU A 180 5.10 1.44 0.26
CA GLU A 180 4.70 1.35 -1.13
C GLU A 180 3.63 2.34 -1.49
N LEU A 181 2.85 2.74 -0.48
CA LEU A 181 1.84 3.75 -0.67
C LEU A 181 2.48 5.14 -0.69
N PRO A 182 2.25 5.94 -1.75
CA PRO A 182 2.66 7.33 -1.80
C PRO A 182 2.13 8.13 -0.61
N SER A 183 2.93 9.04 -0.08
CA SER A 183 2.56 9.88 1.08
C SER A 183 1.30 10.71 0.81
N LEU A 184 1.10 11.18 -0.42
CA LEU A 184 -0.09 11.94 -0.81
C LEU A 184 -1.40 11.17 -0.62
N LEU A 185 -1.41 9.84 -0.82
CA LEU A 185 -2.58 9.00 -0.53
C LEU A 185 -2.81 8.78 0.97
N LYS A 186 -1.81 9.09 1.79
CA LYS A 186 -1.85 8.96 3.26
C LYS A 186 -2.12 10.30 3.98
N THR A 187 -2.38 11.36 3.23
CA THR A 187 -2.73 12.67 3.78
C THR A 187 -4.07 12.60 4.51
N ASP A 188 -4.17 13.26 5.67
CA ASP A 188 -5.41 13.31 6.43
C ASP A 188 -6.47 14.16 5.70
N PRO A 189 -7.74 13.74 5.70
CA PRO A 189 -8.81 14.44 5.00
C PRO A 189 -9.22 15.72 5.75
N THR A 190 -8.36 16.72 5.73
CA THR A 190 -8.64 18.03 6.37
C THR A 190 -9.53 18.86 5.47
N LEU A 191 -10.57 19.47 6.03
CA LEU A 191 -11.47 20.36 5.31
C LEU A 191 -11.06 21.82 5.53
N ALA A 192 -11.11 22.61 4.46
CA ALA A 192 -10.88 24.04 4.51
C ALA A 192 -12.02 24.75 5.24
N GLU A 193 -11.66 25.72 6.06
CA GLU A 193 -12.61 26.59 6.76
C GLU A 193 -13.34 27.52 5.79
N CYS A 194 -14.51 28.01 6.23
CA CYS A 194 -15.28 28.95 5.45
C CYS A 194 -14.53 30.30 5.32
N PRO A 195 -14.22 30.78 4.09
CA PRO A 195 -13.64 32.09 3.91
C PRO A 195 -14.53 33.21 4.51
N SER A 196 -13.88 34.21 5.09
CA SER A 196 -14.61 35.31 5.77
C SER A 196 -15.54 36.10 4.86
N ASP A 197 -15.21 36.16 3.57
CA ASP A 197 -15.94 36.86 2.50
C ASP A 197 -16.86 35.96 1.69
N PHE A 198 -17.07 34.71 2.11
CA PHE A 198 -17.93 33.77 1.37
C PHE A 198 -19.39 34.21 1.39
N PRO A 199 -20.08 34.30 0.25
CA PRO A 199 -21.41 34.95 0.16
C PRO A 199 -22.53 34.23 0.90
N LYS A 200 -22.35 32.92 1.21
CA LYS A 200 -23.32 32.04 1.88
C LYS A 200 -22.64 31.28 3.01
N LYS A 201 -22.09 32.06 3.97
CA LYS A 201 -21.29 31.51 5.06
C LYS A 201 -22.05 30.50 5.92
N ASP A 202 -23.27 30.77 6.31
CA ASP A 202 -24.08 29.86 7.17
C ASP A 202 -24.32 28.50 6.48
N GLU A 203 -24.56 28.50 5.16
CA GLU A 203 -24.77 27.30 4.38
C GLU A 203 -23.46 26.51 4.24
N PHE A 204 -22.31 27.21 4.11
CA PHE A 204 -20.99 26.57 4.06
C PHE A 204 -20.66 25.91 5.41
N GLU A 205 -20.86 26.62 6.51
CA GLU A 205 -20.63 26.09 7.86
C GLU A 205 -21.57 24.90 8.18
N ALA A 206 -22.83 24.96 7.72
CA ALA A 206 -23.75 23.82 7.83
C ALA A 206 -23.24 22.58 7.10
N ALA A 207 -22.61 22.74 5.91
CA ALA A 207 -22.00 21.63 5.20
C ALA A 207 -20.79 21.05 5.95
N LEU A 208 -19.96 21.90 6.58
CA LEU A 208 -18.84 21.44 7.44
C LEU A 208 -19.34 20.65 8.66
N VAL A 209 -20.46 21.06 9.27
CA VAL A 209 -21.05 20.31 10.39
C VAL A 209 -21.51 18.92 9.96
N GLU A 210 -22.15 18.80 8.80
CA GLU A 210 -22.54 17.49 8.25
C GLU A 210 -21.30 16.62 7.97
N ALA A 211 -20.26 17.20 7.39
CA ALA A 211 -19.01 16.50 7.11
C ALA A 211 -18.32 16.00 8.39
N GLY A 212 -18.24 16.84 9.43
CA GLY A 212 -17.68 16.47 10.74
C GLY A 212 -18.45 15.34 11.43
N GLY A 213 -19.74 15.19 11.13
CA GLY A 213 -20.58 14.08 11.59
C GLY A 213 -20.50 12.80 10.74
N GLY A 214 -19.59 12.73 9.77
CA GLY A 214 -19.43 11.57 8.87
C GLY A 214 -20.49 11.49 7.76
N ARG A 215 -21.40 12.46 7.66
CA ARG A 215 -22.44 12.51 6.62
C ARG A 215 -21.90 13.20 5.37
N TRP A 216 -20.89 12.58 4.80
CA TRP A 216 -20.06 13.17 3.73
C TRP A 216 -20.84 13.35 2.43
N ARG A 217 -21.70 12.40 2.05
CA ARG A 217 -22.58 12.51 0.88
C ARG A 217 -23.52 13.73 0.99
N LYS A 218 -24.11 13.94 2.16
CA LYS A 218 -24.95 15.10 2.44
C LYS A 218 -24.15 16.41 2.38
N ALA A 219 -22.94 16.42 2.94
CA ALA A 219 -22.06 17.58 2.87
C ALA A 219 -21.68 17.94 1.43
N ILE A 220 -21.34 16.96 0.59
CA ILE A 220 -21.10 17.18 -0.86
C ILE A 220 -22.32 17.84 -1.50
N SER A 221 -23.53 17.32 -1.25
CA SER A 221 -24.75 17.88 -1.82
C SER A 221 -24.97 19.35 -1.42
N LEU A 222 -24.66 19.71 -0.17
CA LEU A 222 -24.73 21.10 0.29
C LEU A 222 -23.65 21.99 -0.37
N PHE A 223 -22.41 21.54 -0.43
CA PHE A 223 -21.32 22.27 -1.11
C PHE A 223 -21.57 22.44 -2.62
N GLU A 224 -22.13 21.45 -3.30
CA GLU A 224 -22.50 21.56 -4.71
C GLU A 224 -23.54 22.67 -4.98
N GLN A 225 -24.51 22.86 -4.08
CA GLN A 225 -25.47 23.95 -4.17
C GLN A 225 -24.81 25.34 -4.05
N LEU A 226 -23.66 25.42 -3.35
CA LEU A 226 -22.90 26.66 -3.21
C LEU A 226 -22.04 27.00 -4.42
N LYS A 227 -21.71 26.00 -5.24
CA LYS A 227 -20.83 26.13 -6.41
C LYS A 227 -21.34 27.16 -7.43
N SER A 228 -22.66 27.30 -7.60
CA SER A 228 -23.24 28.31 -8.47
C SER A 228 -22.94 29.75 -8.01
N ALA A 229 -22.78 29.98 -6.70
CA ALA A 229 -22.49 31.29 -6.13
C ALA A 229 -20.99 31.62 -6.17
N ALA A 230 -20.12 30.59 -6.07
CA ALA A 230 -18.66 30.75 -5.97
C ALA A 230 -17.90 29.63 -6.71
N PRO A 231 -18.00 29.54 -8.06
CA PRO A 231 -17.54 28.37 -8.83
C PRO A 231 -16.02 28.18 -8.84
N ARG A 232 -15.25 29.18 -8.46
CA ARG A 232 -13.77 29.15 -8.37
C ARG A 232 -13.24 29.36 -6.96
N ASN A 233 -14.09 29.25 -5.96
CA ASN A 233 -13.64 29.37 -4.57
C ASN A 233 -12.78 28.17 -4.19
N VAL A 234 -11.55 28.41 -3.79
CA VAL A 234 -10.53 27.41 -3.51
C VAL A 234 -10.98 26.51 -2.36
N ALA A 235 -11.44 27.06 -1.24
CA ALA A 235 -11.90 26.28 -0.08
C ALA A 235 -13.10 25.38 -0.41
N LEU A 236 -14.04 25.88 -1.22
CA LEU A 236 -15.19 25.09 -1.68
C LEU A 236 -14.77 23.91 -2.56
N LEU A 237 -13.86 24.14 -3.51
CA LEU A 237 -13.37 23.10 -4.41
C LEU A 237 -12.53 22.07 -3.67
N GLU A 238 -11.72 22.51 -2.71
CA GLU A 238 -10.94 21.65 -1.82
C GLU A 238 -11.85 20.71 -1.02
N ASN A 239 -12.88 21.25 -0.36
CA ASN A 239 -13.82 20.46 0.42
C ASN A 239 -14.57 19.43 -0.43
N LEU A 240 -14.98 19.80 -1.65
CA LEU A 240 -15.61 18.88 -2.59
C LEU A 240 -14.63 17.76 -3.03
N ALA A 241 -13.37 18.10 -3.28
CA ALA A 241 -12.35 17.13 -3.64
C ALA A 241 -12.08 16.14 -2.50
N VAL A 242 -11.83 16.66 -1.29
CA VAL A 242 -11.56 15.87 -0.09
C VAL A 242 -12.71 14.93 0.22
N LEU A 243 -13.95 15.44 0.26
CA LEU A 243 -15.12 14.63 0.57
C LEU A 243 -15.41 13.56 -0.50
N SER A 244 -15.20 13.90 -1.77
CA SER A 244 -15.33 12.92 -2.87
C SER A 244 -14.29 11.80 -2.74
N ALA A 245 -13.04 12.14 -2.45
CA ALA A 245 -11.98 11.16 -2.19
C ALA A 245 -12.28 10.31 -0.93
N THR A 246 -12.85 10.93 0.11
CA THR A 246 -13.29 10.25 1.35
C THR A 246 -14.37 9.20 1.10
N LEU A 247 -15.27 9.43 0.14
CA LEU A 247 -16.30 8.45 -0.27
C LEU A 247 -15.78 7.43 -1.32
N GLY A 248 -14.56 7.59 -1.83
CA GLY A 248 -14.04 6.75 -2.91
C GLY A 248 -14.64 7.06 -4.28
N TYR A 249 -15.23 8.24 -4.46
CA TYR A 249 -15.73 8.74 -5.74
C TYR A 249 -14.57 9.37 -6.53
N ASN A 250 -13.62 8.52 -6.96
CA ASN A 250 -12.37 8.98 -7.53
C ASN A 250 -12.55 9.90 -8.74
N GLU A 251 -13.45 9.59 -9.67
CA GLU A 251 -13.69 10.45 -10.84
C GLU A 251 -14.15 11.87 -10.45
N ALA A 252 -15.08 11.97 -9.48
CA ALA A 252 -15.53 13.26 -8.97
C ALA A 252 -14.40 13.99 -8.25
N ALA A 253 -13.65 13.29 -7.41
CA ALA A 253 -12.49 13.84 -6.70
C ALA A 253 -11.45 14.40 -7.68
N ILE A 254 -11.09 13.66 -8.73
CA ILE A 254 -10.19 14.10 -9.81
C ILE A 254 -10.70 15.39 -10.46
N GLY A 255 -11.99 15.45 -10.81
CA GLY A 255 -12.60 16.64 -11.42
C GLY A 255 -12.53 17.89 -10.53
N TYR A 256 -12.73 17.72 -9.20
CA TYR A 256 -12.59 18.83 -8.24
C TYR A 256 -11.14 19.21 -7.98
N LEU A 257 -10.21 18.23 -7.91
CA LEU A 257 -8.78 18.47 -7.77
C LEU A 257 -8.22 19.26 -8.96
N HIS A 258 -8.60 18.94 -10.19
CA HIS A 258 -8.25 19.75 -11.38
C HIS A 258 -8.82 21.17 -11.30
N SER A 259 -10.07 21.30 -10.84
CA SER A 259 -10.71 22.62 -10.68
C SER A 259 -10.03 23.45 -9.58
N TYR A 260 -9.67 22.83 -8.47
CA TYR A 260 -8.89 23.43 -7.39
C TYR A 260 -7.51 23.87 -7.89
N ALA A 261 -6.77 22.96 -8.55
CA ALA A 261 -5.45 23.26 -9.09
C ALA A 261 -5.46 24.48 -10.03
N ALA A 262 -6.43 24.54 -10.94
CA ALA A 262 -6.61 25.67 -11.85
C ALA A 262 -7.01 26.97 -11.13
N ALA A 263 -7.72 26.91 -10.02
CA ALA A 263 -8.09 28.07 -9.21
C ALA A 263 -6.91 28.57 -8.36
N ALA A 264 -6.12 27.65 -7.79
CA ALA A 264 -5.02 27.94 -6.86
C ALA A 264 -3.68 28.28 -7.56
N GLU A 265 -3.47 27.86 -8.83
CA GLU A 265 -2.19 27.95 -9.54
C GLU A 265 -1.45 29.29 -9.38
N ARG A 266 -2.17 30.40 -9.40
CA ARG A 266 -1.59 31.76 -9.36
C ARG A 266 -1.28 32.25 -7.94
N SER A 267 -2.04 31.78 -6.96
CA SER A 267 -1.92 32.20 -5.55
C SER A 267 -1.04 31.26 -4.73
N ASP A 268 -1.14 29.96 -5.01
CA ASP A 268 -0.40 28.90 -4.34
C ASP A 268 -0.11 27.75 -5.33
N PHE A 269 1.01 27.89 -6.03
CA PHE A 269 1.43 26.92 -7.04
C PHE A 269 1.72 25.54 -6.42
N GLU A 270 2.29 25.50 -5.20
CA GLU A 270 2.64 24.24 -4.54
C GLU A 270 1.37 23.44 -4.21
N SER A 271 0.37 24.07 -3.61
CA SER A 271 -0.92 23.40 -3.33
C SER A 271 -1.67 22.97 -4.59
N ALA A 272 -1.57 23.75 -5.68
CA ALA A 272 -2.09 23.34 -6.99
C ALA A 272 -1.38 22.08 -7.52
N VAL A 273 -0.06 21.98 -7.36
CA VAL A 273 0.73 20.82 -7.76
C VAL A 273 0.39 19.60 -6.91
N GLU A 274 0.21 19.76 -5.61
CA GLU A 274 -0.17 18.65 -4.71
C GLU A 274 -1.56 18.10 -5.03
N ALA A 275 -2.53 18.98 -5.28
CA ALA A 275 -3.87 18.58 -5.70
C ALA A 275 -3.85 17.82 -7.04
N GLU A 276 -3.12 18.33 -8.02
CA GLU A 276 -2.96 17.66 -9.30
C GLU A 276 -2.22 16.32 -9.15
N SER A 277 -1.23 16.24 -8.24
CA SER A 277 -0.53 14.98 -7.95
C SER A 277 -1.46 13.94 -7.34
N LEU A 278 -2.36 14.37 -6.44
CA LEU A 278 -3.39 13.48 -5.89
C LEU A 278 -4.36 13.02 -7.00
N ALA A 279 -4.77 13.91 -7.92
CA ALA A 279 -5.61 13.54 -9.06
C ALA A 279 -4.94 12.47 -9.93
N GLN A 280 -3.63 12.61 -10.21
CA GLN A 280 -2.87 11.61 -10.96
C GLN A 280 -2.77 10.26 -10.24
N LEU A 281 -2.65 10.27 -8.91
CA LEU A 281 -2.60 9.05 -8.09
C LEU A 281 -3.97 8.36 -7.93
N LEU A 282 -5.06 9.10 -8.05
CA LEU A 282 -6.43 8.56 -8.01
C LEU A 282 -6.92 8.06 -9.37
N SER A 283 -6.21 8.39 -10.44
CA SER A 283 -6.58 8.00 -11.81
C SER A 283 -6.19 6.55 -12.08
N ASP A 284 -7.15 5.79 -12.61
CA ASP A 284 -6.95 4.41 -13.07
C ASP A 284 -6.55 4.34 -14.55
N GLU A 285 -6.23 5.46 -15.18
CA GLU A 285 -5.82 5.49 -16.59
C GLU A 285 -4.45 4.81 -16.78
N PRO A 286 -4.37 3.65 -17.44
CA PRO A 286 -3.14 2.87 -17.53
C PRO A 286 -2.07 3.52 -18.43
N GLY A 287 -2.45 4.48 -19.25
CA GLY A 287 -1.57 5.11 -20.23
C GLY A 287 -1.05 4.15 -21.31
N PRO A 288 -0.12 4.62 -22.15
CA PRO A 288 0.53 3.77 -23.14
C PRO A 288 1.33 2.65 -22.49
N GLN A 289 1.18 1.41 -22.99
CA GLN A 289 1.79 0.22 -22.41
C GLN A 289 2.69 -0.49 -23.44
N PHE A 290 3.62 -1.30 -22.92
CA PHE A 290 4.32 -2.35 -23.65
C PHE A 290 3.74 -3.70 -23.30
N ASP A 291 3.57 -4.58 -24.28
CA ASP A 291 3.21 -5.96 -24.04
C ASP A 291 4.43 -6.75 -23.53
N MET A 292 4.24 -7.53 -22.47
CA MET A 292 5.11 -8.63 -22.11
C MET A 292 4.68 -9.86 -22.90
N VAL A 293 5.58 -10.44 -23.64
CA VAL A 293 5.27 -11.57 -24.52
C VAL A 293 6.19 -12.77 -24.28
N ASN A 294 5.65 -13.97 -24.50
CA ASN A 294 6.39 -15.19 -24.61
C ASN A 294 6.44 -15.58 -26.08
N VAL A 295 7.63 -15.76 -26.62
CA VAL A 295 7.89 -16.15 -28.01
C VAL A 295 8.45 -17.57 -28.02
N PRO A 296 7.69 -18.59 -28.49
CA PRO A 296 8.17 -19.96 -28.59
C PRO A 296 9.00 -20.17 -29.87
N PHE A 297 10.07 -20.92 -29.76
CA PHE A 297 10.90 -21.39 -30.88
C PHE A 297 10.94 -22.90 -30.87
N ALA A 298 10.65 -23.55 -31.98
CA ALA A 298 10.83 -24.98 -32.09
C ALA A 298 12.34 -25.35 -31.99
N VAL A 299 12.68 -26.28 -31.11
CA VAL A 299 14.06 -26.76 -30.95
C VAL A 299 14.31 -27.92 -31.90
N GLN A 300 15.23 -27.74 -32.83
CA GLN A 300 15.61 -28.75 -33.84
C GLN A 300 16.66 -29.71 -33.29
N ASP A 301 17.60 -29.17 -32.48
CA ASP A 301 18.66 -29.93 -31.81
C ASP A 301 18.74 -29.48 -30.34
N LEU A 302 18.20 -30.28 -29.44
CA LEU A 302 18.13 -29.94 -27.99
C LEU A 302 19.55 -29.91 -27.38
N GLU A 303 20.38 -30.88 -27.68
CA GLU A 303 21.75 -30.91 -27.13
C GLU A 303 22.57 -29.73 -27.66
N GLY A 304 22.39 -29.40 -28.92
CA GLY A 304 23.04 -28.25 -29.55
C GLY A 304 22.60 -26.91 -28.92
N VAL A 305 21.30 -26.73 -28.60
CA VAL A 305 20.82 -25.53 -27.88
C VAL A 305 21.46 -25.44 -26.49
N LEU A 306 21.43 -26.54 -25.73
CA LEU A 306 22.01 -26.58 -24.39
C LEU A 306 23.50 -26.26 -24.38
N GLU A 307 24.24 -26.79 -25.37
CA GLU A 307 25.68 -26.52 -25.54
C GLU A 307 25.93 -25.05 -25.91
N LYS A 308 25.21 -24.49 -26.87
CA LYS A 308 25.34 -23.10 -27.28
C LYS A 308 25.03 -22.13 -26.14
N LEU A 309 23.93 -22.34 -25.38
CA LEU A 309 23.59 -21.52 -24.21
C LEU A 309 24.65 -21.64 -23.11
N ARG A 310 25.34 -22.77 -22.98
CA ARG A 310 26.41 -22.95 -21.99
C ARG A 310 27.70 -22.22 -22.38
N VAL A 311 27.99 -22.07 -23.66
CA VAL A 311 29.25 -21.52 -24.16
C VAL A 311 29.17 -20.04 -24.50
N ASP A 312 28.03 -19.53 -24.92
CA ASP A 312 27.89 -18.10 -25.28
C ASP A 312 27.80 -17.22 -24.01
N ASP A 313 28.72 -16.28 -23.90
CA ASP A 313 28.83 -15.36 -22.74
C ASP A 313 27.61 -14.43 -22.58
N ARG A 314 26.71 -14.35 -23.59
CA ARG A 314 25.45 -13.62 -23.53
C ARG A 314 24.31 -14.44 -22.94
N ALA A 315 24.48 -15.71 -22.68
CA ALA A 315 23.55 -16.56 -21.98
C ALA A 315 24.05 -16.79 -20.54
N SER A 316 23.35 -16.16 -19.56
CA SER A 316 23.69 -16.30 -18.14
C SER A 316 22.67 -17.17 -17.43
N VAL A 317 23.10 -18.16 -16.67
CA VAL A 317 22.20 -19.06 -15.94
C VAL A 317 21.29 -18.26 -15.01
N LEU A 318 19.98 -18.49 -15.11
CA LEU A 318 18.99 -17.93 -14.20
C LEU A 318 19.02 -18.72 -12.88
N PRO A 319 19.32 -18.11 -11.74
CA PRO A 319 19.52 -18.81 -10.47
C PRO A 319 18.19 -19.19 -9.79
N ILE A 320 17.37 -20.00 -10.47
CA ILE A 320 16.08 -20.49 -9.96
C ILE A 320 16.10 -22.04 -9.96
N ASP A 321 15.32 -22.61 -9.06
CA ASP A 321 15.01 -24.04 -9.10
C ASP A 321 13.95 -24.30 -10.17
N VAL A 322 14.37 -24.75 -11.33
CA VAL A 322 13.48 -25.02 -12.46
C VAL A 322 12.37 -26.02 -12.14
N SER A 323 12.55 -26.87 -11.12
CA SER A 323 11.50 -27.82 -10.69
C SER A 323 10.24 -27.13 -10.15
N GLN A 324 10.40 -25.92 -9.63
CA GLN A 324 9.28 -25.10 -9.13
C GLN A 324 8.46 -24.44 -10.24
N LEU A 325 8.93 -24.48 -11.48
CA LEU A 325 8.22 -23.99 -12.66
C LEU A 325 7.32 -25.04 -13.30
N ALA A 326 7.13 -26.20 -12.65
CA ALA A 326 6.14 -27.16 -13.06
C ALA A 326 4.72 -26.61 -12.83
N ASP A 327 3.88 -26.60 -13.86
CA ASP A 327 2.50 -26.11 -13.77
C ASP A 327 1.52 -27.20 -14.21
N GLY A 328 0.84 -27.82 -13.25
CA GLY A 328 -0.11 -28.89 -13.50
C GLY A 328 0.51 -30.05 -14.30
N ASP A 329 -0.01 -30.30 -15.49
CA ASP A 329 0.49 -31.35 -16.41
C ASP A 329 1.71 -30.90 -17.24
N ASN A 330 2.23 -29.68 -17.03
CA ASN A 330 3.41 -29.17 -17.74
C ASN A 330 4.69 -29.52 -16.95
N PRO A 331 5.62 -30.26 -17.54
CA PRO A 331 6.89 -30.54 -16.91
C PRO A 331 7.73 -29.25 -16.78
N PRO A 332 8.63 -29.20 -15.81
CA PRO A 332 9.54 -28.07 -15.65
C PRO A 332 10.49 -27.96 -16.86
N PRO A 333 10.99 -26.75 -17.15
CA PRO A 333 12.05 -26.58 -18.15
C PRO A 333 13.31 -27.33 -17.73
N LYS A 334 14.13 -27.74 -18.72
CA LYS A 334 15.41 -28.37 -18.49
C LYS A 334 16.43 -27.40 -17.92
N VAL A 335 16.42 -26.16 -18.43
CA VAL A 335 17.31 -25.06 -18.04
C VAL A 335 16.60 -23.73 -18.20
N ALA A 336 17.05 -22.75 -17.42
CA ALA A 336 16.61 -21.36 -17.50
C ALA A 336 17.83 -20.43 -17.59
N TYR A 337 17.78 -19.48 -18.52
CA TYR A 337 18.86 -18.51 -18.75
C TYR A 337 18.30 -17.10 -18.93
N TRP A 338 19.10 -16.10 -18.57
CA TRP A 338 18.92 -14.72 -19.06
C TRP A 338 19.61 -14.56 -20.41
N LEU A 339 18.97 -13.91 -21.36
CA LEU A 339 19.59 -13.39 -22.57
C LEU A 339 20.12 -11.99 -22.29
N LEU A 340 21.42 -11.77 -22.55
CA LEU A 340 22.08 -10.48 -22.30
C LEU A 340 22.38 -9.78 -23.64
N ASP A 341 22.45 -8.43 -23.60
CA ASP A 341 22.84 -7.61 -24.74
C ASP A 341 24.35 -7.76 -25.04
N ARG A 342 25.16 -8.17 -24.07
CA ARG A 342 26.61 -8.37 -24.17
C ARG A 342 27.13 -9.35 -23.12
N ALA A 343 28.36 -9.81 -23.28
CA ALA A 343 29.06 -10.66 -22.31
C ALA A 343 29.24 -9.98 -20.95
N VAL A 344 29.16 -10.77 -19.88
CA VAL A 344 29.48 -10.29 -18.53
C VAL A 344 30.98 -10.03 -18.40
N PRO A 345 31.42 -8.83 -18.02
CA PRO A 345 32.82 -8.54 -17.78
C PRO A 345 33.43 -9.44 -16.71
N THR A 346 34.70 -9.85 -16.89
CA THR A 346 35.43 -10.69 -15.92
C THR A 346 35.79 -9.93 -14.63
N SER A 347 35.83 -8.60 -14.67
CA SER A 347 36.16 -7.72 -13.55
C SER A 347 35.16 -6.58 -13.42
N ALA A 348 34.93 -6.15 -12.19
CA ALA A 348 34.17 -4.95 -11.87
C ALA A 348 35.01 -3.66 -11.90
N GLU A 349 36.29 -3.74 -12.15
CA GLU A 349 37.16 -2.58 -12.18
C GLU A 349 36.84 -1.66 -13.37
N GLY A 350 36.54 -0.40 -13.08
CA GLY A 350 36.15 0.57 -14.12
C GLY A 350 34.79 0.33 -14.77
N LEU A 351 33.96 -0.55 -14.23
CA LEU A 351 32.63 -0.83 -14.78
C LEU A 351 31.74 0.42 -14.69
N THR A 352 31.19 0.82 -15.83
CA THR A 352 30.23 1.92 -15.97
C THR A 352 28.83 1.38 -16.24
N VAL A 353 27.81 2.23 -16.10
CA VAL A 353 26.41 1.88 -16.42
C VAL A 353 26.28 1.42 -17.87
N ASP A 354 26.93 2.11 -18.82
CA ASP A 354 26.83 1.79 -20.25
C ASP A 354 27.55 0.47 -20.60
N ALA A 355 28.53 0.04 -19.79
CA ALA A 355 29.25 -1.21 -19.98
C ALA A 355 28.58 -2.40 -19.25
N ALA A 356 27.66 -2.14 -18.33
CA ALA A 356 26.93 -3.18 -17.59
C ALA A 356 25.99 -3.96 -18.52
N PRO A 357 26.07 -5.31 -18.59
CA PRO A 357 25.19 -6.12 -19.42
C PRO A 357 23.73 -6.02 -18.97
N ASN A 358 22.83 -5.64 -19.88
CA ASN A 358 21.41 -5.62 -19.63
C ASN A 358 20.78 -6.98 -19.99
N VAL A 359 19.80 -7.39 -19.20
CA VAL A 359 18.95 -8.55 -19.49
C VAL A 359 17.91 -8.12 -20.53
N LEU A 360 17.92 -8.78 -21.68
CA LEU A 360 16.97 -8.57 -22.78
C LEU A 360 15.71 -9.41 -22.60
N GLY A 361 15.83 -10.59 -21.99
CA GLY A 361 14.71 -11.49 -21.75
C GLY A 361 15.15 -12.74 -20.98
N GLU A 362 14.17 -13.57 -20.66
CA GLU A 362 14.35 -14.86 -19.99
C GLU A 362 14.09 -15.99 -20.97
N MET A 363 14.98 -16.98 -20.98
CA MET A 363 14.92 -18.14 -21.86
C MET A 363 14.65 -19.39 -21.04
N LEU A 364 13.58 -20.11 -21.36
CA LEU A 364 13.27 -21.42 -20.80
C LEU A 364 13.37 -22.49 -21.89
N VAL A 365 14.14 -23.54 -21.67
CA VAL A 365 14.29 -24.65 -22.62
C VAL A 365 13.56 -25.88 -22.11
N PHE A 366 12.58 -26.36 -22.88
CA PHE A 366 11.81 -27.55 -22.59
C PHE A 366 12.25 -28.73 -23.47
N GLY A 367 12.33 -29.88 -22.84
CA GLY A 367 12.63 -31.13 -23.56
C GLY A 367 11.44 -31.65 -24.37
N LYS A 368 11.70 -32.63 -25.24
CA LYS A 368 10.63 -33.36 -25.95
C LYS A 368 9.88 -34.27 -25.01
N GLU A 369 8.57 -34.32 -25.16
CA GLU A 369 7.65 -35.20 -24.45
C GLU A 369 6.81 -36.03 -25.42
N THR A 370 5.90 -36.87 -24.87
CA THR A 370 5.11 -37.80 -25.69
C THR A 370 4.17 -37.04 -26.65
N ASP A 371 3.66 -35.90 -26.22
CA ASP A 371 2.65 -35.06 -26.91
C ASP A 371 3.18 -33.66 -27.30
N ARG A 372 4.44 -33.33 -26.96
CA ARG A 372 5.01 -32.00 -27.18
C ARG A 372 6.44 -32.09 -27.66
N ASP A 373 6.76 -31.35 -28.72
CA ASP A 373 8.11 -31.23 -29.19
C ASP A 373 8.95 -30.31 -28.27
N ALA A 374 10.29 -30.50 -28.36
CA ALA A 374 11.23 -29.64 -27.65
C ALA A 374 11.11 -28.21 -28.15
N ARG A 375 11.16 -27.26 -27.22
CA ARG A 375 11.01 -25.84 -27.53
C ARG A 375 11.87 -24.97 -26.61
N LEU A 376 12.21 -23.78 -27.08
CA LEU A 376 12.74 -22.67 -26.32
C LEU A 376 11.70 -21.57 -26.26
N GLU A 377 11.43 -21.07 -25.09
CA GLU A 377 10.51 -19.95 -24.86
C GLU A 377 11.30 -18.74 -24.41
N LEU A 378 11.14 -17.61 -25.12
CA LEU A 378 11.72 -16.31 -24.77
C LEU A 378 10.62 -15.40 -24.21
N SER A 379 10.72 -15.06 -22.92
CA SER A 379 9.89 -14.05 -22.31
C SER A 379 10.58 -12.70 -22.34
N THR A 380 9.97 -11.70 -22.98
CA THR A 380 10.57 -10.37 -23.14
C THR A 380 9.50 -9.29 -23.33
N MET A 381 9.91 -8.03 -23.22
CA MET A 381 9.05 -6.86 -23.44
C MET A 381 9.03 -6.51 -24.94
N LYS A 382 7.85 -6.29 -25.51
CA LYS A 382 7.67 -5.86 -26.90
C LYS A 382 7.82 -4.33 -27.02
N ASN A 383 9.05 -3.88 -26.78
CA ASN A 383 9.49 -2.49 -26.91
C ASN A 383 10.29 -2.27 -28.19
N ASP A 384 10.89 -1.09 -28.36
CA ASP A 384 11.68 -0.72 -29.53
C ASP A 384 12.92 -1.63 -29.76
N LYS A 385 13.35 -2.40 -28.76
CA LYS A 385 14.46 -3.36 -28.83
C LYS A 385 14.01 -4.82 -29.06
N PHE A 386 12.73 -5.06 -29.25
CA PHE A 386 12.19 -6.42 -29.37
C PHE A 386 12.85 -7.21 -30.53
N ASP A 387 12.95 -6.60 -31.70
CA ASP A 387 13.54 -7.25 -32.88
C ASP A 387 15.03 -7.52 -32.67
N GLU A 388 15.76 -6.62 -32.02
CA GLU A 388 17.17 -6.81 -31.61
C GLU A 388 17.29 -7.96 -30.62
N THR A 389 16.39 -8.07 -29.65
CA THR A 389 16.36 -9.16 -28.67
C THR A 389 16.18 -10.52 -29.36
N VAL A 390 15.23 -10.61 -30.30
CA VAL A 390 15.00 -11.85 -31.07
C VAL A 390 16.19 -12.17 -31.97
N ALA A 391 16.81 -11.16 -32.58
CA ALA A 391 18.03 -11.33 -33.39
C ALA A 391 19.19 -11.84 -32.52
N THR A 392 19.41 -11.27 -31.34
CA THR A 392 20.45 -11.73 -30.39
C THR A 392 20.23 -13.17 -29.98
N LEU A 393 19.00 -13.61 -29.68
CA LEU A 393 18.68 -15.00 -29.39
C LEU A 393 19.08 -15.93 -30.58
N ARG A 394 18.74 -15.49 -31.82
CA ARG A 394 19.09 -16.28 -33.02
C ARG A 394 20.59 -16.38 -33.27
N GLU A 395 21.34 -15.34 -32.95
CA GLU A 395 22.82 -15.40 -33.01
C GLU A 395 23.37 -16.38 -31.98
N VAL A 396 22.85 -16.37 -30.74
CA VAL A 396 23.29 -17.29 -29.68
C VAL A 396 22.94 -18.73 -30.01
N CYS A 397 21.72 -19.01 -30.42
CA CYS A 397 21.27 -20.39 -30.69
C CYS A 397 21.55 -20.87 -32.11
N GLY A 398 21.72 -19.98 -33.09
CA GLY A 398 22.00 -20.32 -34.49
C GLY A 398 20.93 -21.21 -35.11
N ASP A 399 21.38 -22.25 -35.81
CA ASP A 399 20.55 -23.22 -36.53
C ASP A 399 19.92 -24.32 -35.64
N THR A 400 20.14 -24.28 -34.31
CA THR A 400 19.55 -25.26 -33.39
C THR A 400 18.10 -24.96 -33.03
N ILE A 401 17.62 -23.73 -33.35
CA ILE A 401 16.22 -23.31 -33.18
C ILE A 401 15.59 -22.96 -34.54
N GLY A 402 14.30 -23.20 -34.67
CA GLY A 402 13.51 -22.87 -35.87
C GLY A 402 13.02 -21.43 -35.91
N ALA A 403 12.01 -21.17 -36.75
CA ALA A 403 11.31 -19.90 -36.78
C ALA A 403 10.58 -19.62 -35.44
N ALA A 404 10.36 -18.34 -35.14
CA ALA A 404 9.48 -17.95 -34.06
C ALA A 404 8.05 -18.44 -34.33
N GLY A 405 7.41 -19.01 -33.32
CA GLY A 405 6.01 -19.38 -33.36
C GLY A 405 5.10 -18.20 -33.00
N GLU A 406 3.85 -18.48 -32.71
CA GLU A 406 2.87 -17.47 -32.31
C GLU A 406 3.20 -16.89 -30.95
N GLU A 407 3.27 -15.57 -30.87
CA GLU A 407 3.54 -14.85 -29.62
C GLU A 407 2.34 -14.97 -28.66
N LYS A 408 2.61 -15.24 -27.40
CA LYS A 408 1.61 -15.27 -26.34
C LYS A 408 1.79 -14.06 -25.45
N LYS A 409 0.80 -13.23 -25.31
CA LYS A 409 0.79 -12.09 -24.37
C LYS A 409 0.75 -12.62 -22.93
N LEU A 410 1.71 -12.18 -22.10
CA LEU A 410 1.79 -12.52 -20.67
C LEU A 410 1.19 -11.43 -19.79
N GLY A 411 1.26 -10.16 -20.22
CA GLY A 411 0.81 -9.00 -19.47
C GLY A 411 1.16 -7.70 -20.18
N GLU A 412 0.98 -6.60 -19.46
CA GLU A 412 1.27 -5.24 -19.94
C GLU A 412 2.06 -4.47 -18.87
N ILE A 413 2.92 -3.55 -19.29
CA ILE A 413 3.68 -2.65 -18.40
C ILE A 413 3.57 -1.22 -18.94
N PRO A 414 3.18 -0.23 -18.11
CA PRO A 414 3.16 1.16 -18.52
C PRO A 414 4.53 1.63 -19.03
N LYS A 415 4.57 2.35 -20.15
CA LYS A 415 5.84 2.81 -20.77
C LYS A 415 6.66 3.69 -19.83
N ALA A 416 6.00 4.59 -19.08
CA ALA A 416 6.66 5.43 -18.10
C ALA A 416 7.32 4.61 -16.98
N GLU A 417 6.65 3.58 -16.47
CA GLU A 417 7.17 2.66 -15.45
C GLU A 417 8.32 1.81 -15.99
N SER A 418 8.17 1.26 -17.20
CA SER A 418 9.21 0.44 -17.84
C SER A 418 10.53 1.19 -17.99
N SER A 419 10.48 2.53 -18.16
CA SER A 419 11.67 3.37 -18.26
C SER A 419 12.48 3.47 -16.96
N LEU A 420 11.84 3.19 -15.81
CA LEU A 420 12.43 3.24 -14.48
C LEU A 420 12.86 1.87 -13.94
N THR A 421 12.56 0.82 -14.68
CA THR A 421 12.92 -0.56 -14.34
C THR A 421 14.02 -1.07 -15.28
N TRP A 422 14.95 -1.87 -14.75
CA TRP A 422 15.99 -2.54 -15.52
C TRP A 422 16.46 -3.79 -14.80
N SER A 423 16.91 -4.75 -15.57
CA SER A 423 17.66 -5.91 -15.10
C SER A 423 19.03 -5.93 -15.75
N TRP A 424 20.06 -6.22 -14.97
CA TRP A 424 21.43 -6.38 -15.45
C TRP A 424 22.15 -7.54 -14.76
N ARG A 425 23.12 -8.09 -15.43
CA ARG A 425 23.99 -9.12 -14.88
C ARG A 425 25.38 -8.54 -14.63
N LEU A 426 25.65 -8.21 -13.37
CA LEU A 426 26.95 -7.68 -12.97
C LEU A 426 27.92 -8.84 -12.67
N PRO A 427 29.24 -8.65 -12.85
CA PRO A 427 30.24 -9.65 -12.48
C PRO A 427 30.21 -9.94 -10.98
N ASP A 428 30.60 -11.17 -10.60
CA ASP A 428 30.55 -11.61 -9.20
C ASP A 428 31.57 -10.85 -8.31
N SER A 429 32.57 -10.21 -8.92
CA SER A 429 33.55 -9.34 -8.24
C SER A 429 33.03 -7.97 -7.84
N VAL A 430 31.79 -7.59 -8.23
CA VAL A 430 31.20 -6.29 -7.87
C VAL A 430 30.94 -6.22 -6.37
N THR A 431 31.51 -5.23 -5.72
CA THR A 431 31.25 -4.94 -4.31
C THR A 431 29.89 -4.29 -4.13
N ALA A 432 29.32 -4.37 -2.92
CA ALA A 432 28.05 -3.72 -2.59
C ALA A 432 28.08 -2.21 -2.87
N ALA A 433 29.18 -1.54 -2.54
CA ALA A 433 29.38 -0.11 -2.80
C ALA A 433 29.41 0.22 -4.30
N GLN A 434 30.09 -0.59 -5.11
CA GLN A 434 30.10 -0.41 -6.57
C GLN A 434 28.73 -0.64 -7.18
N LYS A 435 28.01 -1.72 -6.76
CA LYS A 435 26.65 -1.97 -7.20
C LYS A 435 25.71 -0.80 -6.87
N GLN A 436 25.84 -0.24 -5.67
CA GLN A 436 25.07 0.91 -5.25
C GLN A 436 25.37 2.15 -6.10
N ALA A 437 26.64 2.45 -6.36
CA ALA A 437 27.05 3.57 -7.21
C ALA A 437 26.50 3.44 -8.64
N LEU A 438 26.62 2.25 -9.25
CA LEU A 438 26.05 1.95 -10.58
C LEU A 438 24.52 2.10 -10.58
N THR A 439 23.85 1.63 -9.54
CA THR A 439 22.38 1.75 -9.41
C THR A 439 21.95 3.20 -9.33
N HIS A 440 22.68 4.06 -8.57
CA HIS A 440 22.37 5.48 -8.48
C HIS A 440 22.56 6.19 -9.82
N GLU A 441 23.66 5.92 -10.52
CA GLU A 441 23.91 6.55 -11.82
C GLU A 441 22.90 6.06 -12.87
N ARG A 442 22.58 4.75 -12.88
CA ARG A 442 21.52 4.21 -13.76
C ARG A 442 20.16 4.86 -13.49
N ARG A 443 19.83 5.04 -12.19
CA ARG A 443 18.59 5.71 -11.80
C ARG A 443 18.56 7.15 -12.28
N ARG A 444 19.68 7.85 -12.13
CA ARG A 444 19.80 9.23 -12.60
C ARG A 444 19.57 9.34 -14.12
N GLN A 445 20.22 8.49 -14.92
CA GLN A 445 19.98 8.42 -16.36
C GLN A 445 18.53 8.07 -16.71
N ALA A 446 17.94 7.07 -16.01
CA ALA A 446 16.56 6.68 -16.22
C ALA A 446 15.59 7.84 -15.96
N LEU A 447 15.77 8.61 -14.89
CA LEU A 447 14.94 9.75 -14.54
C LEU A 447 15.11 10.91 -15.51
N LEU A 448 16.35 11.26 -15.85
CA LEU A 448 16.62 12.42 -16.67
C LEU A 448 16.34 12.19 -18.16
N ASP A 449 16.67 11.01 -18.67
CA ASP A 449 16.66 10.76 -20.11
C ASP A 449 15.52 9.83 -20.54
N SER A 450 15.36 8.67 -19.87
CA SER A 450 14.38 7.68 -20.30
C SER A 450 12.95 8.09 -19.95
N TRP A 451 12.68 8.43 -18.69
CA TRP A 451 11.35 8.80 -18.21
C TRP A 451 10.83 10.08 -18.87
N THR A 452 11.70 11.07 -19.05
CA THR A 452 11.32 12.35 -19.68
C THR A 452 10.91 12.22 -21.15
N ALA A 453 11.34 11.16 -21.80
CA ALA A 453 11.04 10.86 -23.20
C ALA A 453 9.81 9.93 -23.39
N GLN A 454 9.21 9.42 -22.32
CA GLN A 454 8.03 8.57 -22.41
C GLN A 454 6.74 9.39 -22.38
N PRO A 455 5.74 9.04 -23.22
CA PRO A 455 4.43 9.65 -23.16
C PRO A 455 3.71 9.25 -21.87
N GLN A 456 3.03 10.22 -21.25
CA GLN A 456 2.36 10.04 -19.96
C GLN A 456 0.88 10.41 -20.04
N PRO A 457 -0.05 9.62 -19.48
CA PRO A 457 -1.47 9.94 -19.49
C PRO A 457 -1.75 11.27 -18.78
N ALA A 458 -1.10 11.52 -17.64
CA ALA A 458 -1.21 12.77 -16.90
C ALA A 458 -0.84 14.03 -17.69
N LEU A 459 -0.08 13.90 -18.79
CA LEU A 459 0.32 14.98 -19.69
C LEU A 459 -0.44 14.94 -21.03
N ASP A 460 -1.66 14.44 -21.01
CA ASP A 460 -2.50 14.28 -22.20
C ASP A 460 -1.80 13.46 -23.32
N GLY A 461 -1.01 12.45 -22.92
CA GLY A 461 -0.24 11.58 -23.82
C GLY A 461 1.06 12.19 -24.37
N LYS A 462 1.44 13.40 -23.95
CA LYS A 462 2.73 14.01 -24.30
C LYS A 462 3.85 13.47 -23.41
N THR A 463 5.08 13.62 -23.89
CA THR A 463 6.27 13.40 -23.06
C THR A 463 6.50 14.58 -22.10
N ALA A 464 7.27 14.38 -21.03
CA ALA A 464 7.65 15.46 -20.12
C ALA A 464 8.44 16.55 -20.87
N LEU A 465 9.26 16.17 -21.86
CA LEU A 465 10.01 17.12 -22.69
C LEU A 465 9.11 17.93 -23.62
N ASP A 466 8.07 17.34 -24.21
CA ASP A 466 7.12 18.02 -25.07
C ASP A 466 6.19 18.97 -24.29
N ALA A 467 6.02 18.74 -22.99
CA ALA A 467 5.21 19.58 -22.11
C ALA A 467 5.95 20.84 -21.63
N ILE A 468 7.28 20.95 -21.86
CA ILE A 468 8.04 22.13 -21.48
C ILE A 468 7.51 23.38 -22.19
N GLY A 469 7.20 24.43 -21.41
CA GLY A 469 6.70 25.71 -21.94
C GLY A 469 5.21 25.74 -22.26
N ASP A 470 4.50 24.61 -22.17
CA ASP A 470 3.04 24.57 -22.28
C ASP A 470 2.40 24.99 -20.96
N ALA A 471 1.83 26.20 -20.95
CA ALA A 471 1.21 26.76 -19.74
C ALA A 471 0.04 25.89 -19.21
N ALA A 472 -0.69 25.21 -20.10
CA ALA A 472 -1.80 24.33 -19.71
C ALA A 472 -1.33 23.04 -19.01
N LEU A 473 -0.10 22.61 -19.28
CA LEU A 473 0.49 21.40 -18.72
C LEU A 473 1.45 21.67 -17.57
N ARG A 474 1.75 22.94 -17.25
CA ARG A 474 2.78 23.30 -16.25
C ARG A 474 2.51 22.67 -14.88
N VAL A 475 1.29 22.76 -14.37
CA VAL A 475 0.90 22.17 -13.08
C VAL A 475 0.92 20.64 -13.18
N LYS A 476 0.37 20.07 -14.23
CA LYS A 476 0.36 18.62 -14.49
C LYS A 476 1.79 18.05 -14.56
N LEU A 477 2.70 18.74 -15.23
CA LEU A 477 4.10 18.34 -15.34
C LEU A 477 4.82 18.41 -13.97
N ALA A 478 4.60 19.47 -13.22
CA ALA A 478 5.15 19.60 -11.87
C ALA A 478 4.59 18.51 -10.92
N ALA A 479 3.31 18.18 -11.07
CA ALA A 479 2.64 17.11 -10.34
C ALA A 479 3.23 15.73 -10.68
N ALA A 480 3.47 15.42 -11.96
CA ALA A 480 4.11 14.16 -12.36
C ALA A 480 5.51 14.01 -11.75
N VAL A 481 6.28 15.12 -11.65
CA VAL A 481 7.57 15.12 -10.96
C VAL A 481 7.41 14.90 -9.45
N LEU A 482 6.39 15.50 -8.81
CA LEU A 482 6.14 15.30 -7.38
C LEU A 482 5.70 13.86 -7.06
N VAL A 483 4.85 13.25 -7.89
CA VAL A 483 4.48 11.83 -7.77
C VAL A 483 5.73 10.94 -7.85
N LEU A 484 6.60 11.21 -8.83
CA LEU A 484 7.84 10.47 -9.01
C LEU A 484 8.82 10.67 -7.84
N GLU A 485 8.94 11.90 -7.33
CA GLU A 485 9.74 12.20 -6.13
C GLU A 485 9.22 11.47 -4.91
N ASN A 486 7.91 11.45 -4.70
CA ASN A 486 7.28 10.75 -3.59
C ASN A 486 7.56 9.25 -3.64
N ALA A 487 7.45 8.63 -4.83
CA ALA A 487 7.86 7.24 -5.04
C ALA A 487 9.36 7.02 -4.79
N GLY A 488 10.19 7.97 -5.22
CA GLY A 488 11.64 7.94 -5.00
C GLY A 488 12.02 8.02 -3.52
N GLN A 489 11.33 8.85 -2.74
CA GLN A 489 11.52 8.95 -1.29
C GLN A 489 11.09 7.66 -0.57
N ALA A 490 9.96 7.07 -0.97
CA ALA A 490 9.49 5.80 -0.44
C ALA A 490 10.48 4.65 -0.71
N GLN A 491 11.09 4.62 -1.88
CA GLN A 491 12.11 3.64 -2.31
C GLN A 491 13.55 4.05 -1.98
N GLN A 492 13.73 5.18 -1.29
CA GLN A 492 15.04 5.70 -0.86
C GLN A 492 16.03 5.96 -2.02
N TRP A 493 15.53 6.46 -3.14
CA TRP A 493 16.42 6.85 -4.23
C TRP A 493 17.32 8.02 -3.82
N LYS A 494 18.60 7.89 -4.08
CA LYS A 494 19.56 8.99 -3.89
C LYS A 494 19.59 9.83 -5.17
N PHE A 495 18.60 10.71 -5.32
CA PHE A 495 18.49 11.60 -6.46
C PHE A 495 17.95 12.96 -6.00
N ASP A 496 18.56 14.05 -6.48
CA ASP A 496 18.03 15.40 -6.26
C ASP A 496 17.00 15.74 -7.34
N PHE A 497 15.73 15.68 -6.97
CA PHE A 497 14.64 15.99 -7.90
C PHE A 497 14.62 17.44 -8.39
N ASN A 498 15.37 18.36 -7.77
CA ASN A 498 15.57 19.70 -8.31
C ASN A 498 16.37 19.67 -9.62
N GLU A 499 17.24 18.68 -9.84
CA GLU A 499 17.92 18.49 -11.12
C GLU A 499 16.91 18.19 -12.24
N LEU A 500 15.92 17.33 -11.97
CA LEU A 500 14.84 17.02 -12.91
C LEU A 500 13.94 18.25 -13.14
N ARG A 501 13.59 18.99 -12.06
CA ARG A 501 12.82 20.24 -12.18
C ARG A 501 13.54 21.26 -13.07
N GLN A 502 14.83 21.45 -12.86
CA GLN A 502 15.65 22.36 -13.69
C GLN A 502 15.65 21.92 -15.17
N LYS A 503 15.86 20.64 -15.44
CA LYS A 503 15.78 20.08 -16.80
C LYS A 503 14.44 20.38 -17.48
N LEU A 504 13.34 20.30 -16.73
CA LEU A 504 11.97 20.51 -17.20
C LEU A 504 11.49 21.97 -17.08
N GLN A 505 12.38 22.90 -16.74
CA GLN A 505 12.10 24.34 -16.55
C GLN A 505 10.97 24.61 -15.52
N LEU A 506 10.87 23.76 -14.50
CA LEU A 506 9.95 23.89 -13.38
C LEU A 506 10.63 24.64 -12.19
N PRO A 507 9.83 25.25 -11.30
CA PRO A 507 10.36 25.81 -10.06
C PRO A 507 11.04 24.73 -9.20
N THR A 508 12.20 25.05 -8.66
CA THR A 508 12.87 24.21 -7.65
C THR A 508 12.19 24.34 -6.30
N LEU A 509 12.24 23.28 -5.49
CA LEU A 509 11.72 23.30 -4.14
C LEU A 509 12.83 23.71 -3.17
N GLU A 510 12.57 24.80 -2.45
CA GLU A 510 13.51 25.34 -1.46
C GLU A 510 13.22 24.78 -0.06
N LYS A 511 14.19 24.89 0.86
CA LYS A 511 13.99 24.65 2.27
C LYS A 511 12.94 25.62 2.83
N LEU A 512 12.16 25.15 3.79
CA LEU A 512 11.15 25.94 4.49
C LEU A 512 11.68 26.41 5.84
N ASP A 513 11.50 27.72 6.10
CA ASP A 513 11.74 28.29 7.41
C ASP A 513 10.51 28.05 8.30
N ALA A 514 10.68 27.31 9.39
CA ALA A 514 9.61 26.98 10.33
C ALA A 514 8.99 28.20 11.00
N THR A 515 9.65 29.37 10.99
CA THR A 515 9.06 30.63 11.50
C THR A 515 8.04 31.24 10.54
N GLN A 516 8.01 30.79 9.29
CA GLN A 516 7.12 31.30 8.24
C GLN A 516 5.99 30.34 7.88
N VAL A 517 5.99 29.13 8.44
CA VAL A 517 5.01 28.10 8.17
C VAL A 517 4.47 27.50 9.47
N ASP A 518 3.21 27.17 9.50
CA ASP A 518 2.66 26.41 10.62
C ASP A 518 2.99 24.91 10.44
N VAL A 519 3.90 24.42 11.28
CA VAL A 519 4.36 23.02 11.23
C VAL A 519 3.20 22.03 11.50
N ASP A 520 2.20 22.42 12.29
CA ASP A 520 1.10 21.53 12.67
C ASP A 520 0.11 21.31 11.51
N SER A 521 -0.09 22.30 10.64
CA SER A 521 -1.00 22.23 9.49
C SER A 521 -0.28 21.94 8.15
N LEU A 522 1.07 21.96 8.12
CA LEU A 522 1.82 21.74 6.89
C LEU A 522 1.54 20.34 6.32
N PRO A 523 1.26 20.17 5.00
CA PRO A 523 1.15 18.87 4.37
C PRO A 523 2.36 17.97 4.66
N SER A 524 2.11 16.70 4.97
CA SER A 524 3.19 15.74 5.35
C SER A 524 4.27 15.62 4.28
N VAL A 525 3.88 15.71 3.02
CA VAL A 525 4.76 15.67 1.85
C VAL A 525 5.78 16.82 1.82
N ARG A 526 5.57 17.92 2.56
CA ARG A 526 6.47 19.05 2.67
C ARG A 526 7.40 18.98 3.89
N LEU A 527 7.17 18.09 4.85
CA LEU A 527 7.90 18.03 6.12
C LEU A 527 9.42 17.92 5.93
N TYR A 528 9.89 17.15 4.95
CA TYR A 528 11.34 16.96 4.69
C TYR A 528 12.06 18.23 4.26
N ARG A 529 11.32 19.28 3.88
CA ARG A 529 11.87 20.57 3.45
C ARG A 529 12.07 21.55 4.59
N ILE A 530 11.47 21.29 5.77
CA ILE A 530 11.68 22.17 6.93
C ILE A 530 13.16 22.15 7.31
N ASP A 531 13.74 23.35 7.48
CA ASP A 531 15.09 23.48 8.05
C ASP A 531 15.01 23.26 9.58
N PRO A 532 15.58 22.17 10.12
CA PRO A 532 15.52 21.90 11.56
C PRO A 532 16.19 22.99 12.41
N ALA A 533 17.09 23.79 11.84
CA ALA A 533 17.77 24.87 12.54
C ALA A 533 16.81 26.03 12.89
N THR A 534 15.69 26.15 12.19
CA THR A 534 14.66 27.18 12.41
C THR A 534 13.59 26.75 13.42
N LEU A 535 13.60 25.47 13.87
CA LEU A 535 12.70 24.94 14.89
C LEU A 535 13.26 25.14 16.29
N ASP A 536 12.40 25.50 17.24
CA ASP A 536 12.69 25.33 18.66
C ASP A 536 12.62 23.85 19.07
N ASP A 537 12.97 23.53 20.32
CA ASP A 537 13.00 22.14 20.80
C ASP A 537 11.62 21.47 20.74
N THR A 538 10.56 22.21 21.07
CA THR A 538 9.17 21.69 21.02
C THR A 538 8.73 21.44 19.58
N GLY A 539 9.00 22.39 18.69
CA GLY A 539 8.69 22.27 17.26
C GLY A 539 9.44 21.12 16.61
N LEU A 540 10.71 20.89 16.98
CA LEU A 540 11.52 19.79 16.47
C LEU A 540 10.96 18.41 16.89
N VAL A 541 10.57 18.26 18.17
CA VAL A 541 9.93 17.03 18.66
C VAL A 541 8.59 16.76 17.96
N LYS A 542 7.77 17.81 17.77
CA LYS A 542 6.50 17.70 17.05
C LYS A 542 6.71 17.32 15.58
N ALA A 543 7.62 17.99 14.88
CA ALA A 543 7.91 17.70 13.47
C ALA A 543 8.40 16.25 13.29
N TYR A 544 9.28 15.79 14.19
CA TYR A 544 9.70 14.40 14.23
C TYR A 544 8.52 13.43 14.44
N GLY A 545 7.68 13.68 15.47
CA GLY A 545 6.51 12.88 15.77
C GLY A 545 5.55 12.76 14.58
N ARG A 546 5.25 13.89 13.93
CA ARG A 546 4.43 13.91 12.70
C ARG A 546 5.06 13.08 11.58
N SER A 547 6.36 13.23 11.37
CA SER A 547 7.07 12.48 10.32
C SER A 547 7.04 10.97 10.54
N VAL A 548 7.10 10.52 11.82
CA VAL A 548 6.99 9.10 12.19
C VAL A 548 5.58 8.58 11.94
N ILE A 549 4.55 9.33 12.37
CA ILE A 549 3.13 8.95 12.18
C ILE A 549 2.79 8.83 10.69
N SER A 550 3.25 9.77 9.86
CA SER A 550 3.01 9.75 8.41
C SER A 550 4.01 8.90 7.62
N ALA A 551 4.98 8.28 8.29
CA ALA A 551 6.07 7.48 7.72
C ALA A 551 6.90 8.20 6.64
N GLU A 552 7.10 9.53 6.81
CA GLU A 552 7.86 10.38 5.90
C GLU A 552 9.37 10.18 6.09
N ARG A 553 9.95 9.22 5.38
CA ARG A 553 11.32 8.73 5.58
C ARG A 553 12.40 9.81 5.53
N ALA A 554 12.29 10.73 4.56
CA ALA A 554 13.25 11.82 4.41
C ALA A 554 13.16 12.75 5.61
N ALA A 555 11.96 13.12 6.05
CA ALA A 555 11.72 13.95 7.22
C ALA A 555 12.19 13.28 8.52
N ILE A 556 11.88 11.97 8.70
CA ILE A 556 12.35 11.19 9.86
C ILE A 556 13.88 11.28 9.99
N ARG A 557 14.64 11.09 8.89
CA ARG A 557 16.11 11.20 8.93
C ARG A 557 16.57 12.58 9.34
N ILE A 558 16.03 13.62 8.71
CA ILE A 558 16.41 15.01 8.93
C ILE A 558 16.16 15.40 10.39
N PHE A 559 14.98 15.09 10.93
CA PHE A 559 14.64 15.46 12.30
C PHE A 559 15.30 14.57 13.35
N ALA A 560 15.49 13.26 13.10
CA ALA A 560 16.22 12.39 14.01
C ALA A 560 17.69 12.81 14.16
N GLU A 561 18.36 13.17 13.05
CA GLU A 561 19.74 13.72 13.10
C GLU A 561 19.78 15.04 13.88
N ALA A 562 18.81 15.92 13.67
CA ALA A 562 18.72 17.18 14.38
C ALA A 562 18.46 16.99 15.89
N LEU A 563 17.57 16.06 16.28
CA LEU A 563 17.31 15.71 17.68
C LEU A 563 18.57 15.18 18.38
N LEU A 564 19.33 14.30 17.73
CA LEU A 564 20.59 13.78 18.25
C LEU A 564 21.64 14.87 18.48
N GLY A 565 21.59 15.96 17.71
CA GLY A 565 22.48 17.13 17.83
C GLY A 565 22.04 18.16 18.89
N ARG A 566 20.82 18.05 19.48
CA ARG A 566 20.28 19.02 20.46
C ARG A 566 20.64 18.61 21.89
N GLU A 567 21.62 19.29 22.49
CA GLU A 567 22.03 19.06 23.89
C GLU A 567 20.89 19.28 24.89
N SER A 568 20.03 20.26 24.66
CA SER A 568 18.87 20.58 25.51
C SER A 568 17.87 19.43 25.62
N LEU A 569 17.78 18.57 24.61
CA LEU A 569 16.88 17.43 24.56
C LEU A 569 17.54 16.10 24.95
N ALA A 570 18.84 16.09 25.20
CA ALA A 570 19.62 14.85 25.40
C ALA A 570 19.10 13.94 26.50
N ALA A 571 18.45 14.47 27.55
CA ALA A 571 17.86 13.71 28.63
C ALA A 571 16.41 13.26 28.38
N GLN A 572 15.77 13.75 27.32
CA GLN A 572 14.36 13.50 26.99
C GLN A 572 14.19 12.55 25.82
N ILE A 573 15.26 12.33 25.03
CA ILE A 573 15.22 11.52 23.80
C ILE A 573 15.80 10.13 24.06
N ASP A 574 15.17 9.11 23.48
CA ASP A 574 15.75 7.78 23.35
C ASP A 574 16.72 7.74 22.16
N LYS A 575 18.01 7.80 22.44
CA LYS A 575 19.06 7.77 21.40
C LYS A 575 19.10 6.45 20.65
N GLY A 576 18.78 5.33 21.34
CA GLY A 576 18.72 4.01 20.74
C GLY A 576 17.66 3.96 19.66
N GLU A 577 16.44 4.43 19.98
CA GLU A 577 15.34 4.47 19.02
C GLU A 577 15.62 5.44 17.86
N LEU A 578 16.18 6.63 18.12
CA LEU A 578 16.54 7.57 17.06
C LEU A 578 17.57 6.97 16.08
N TYR A 579 18.61 6.31 16.57
CA TYR A 579 19.55 5.60 15.71
C TYR A 579 18.90 4.42 14.99
N GLY A 580 17.98 3.71 15.64
CA GLY A 580 17.15 2.68 15.02
C GLY A 580 16.31 3.23 13.86
N GLN A 581 15.68 4.39 14.04
CA GLN A 581 14.93 5.07 12.98
C GLN A 581 15.84 5.49 11.83
N LEU A 582 17.01 6.04 12.11
CA LEU A 582 18.00 6.37 11.09
C LEU A 582 18.45 5.13 10.29
N ALA A 583 18.66 4.00 10.95
CA ALA A 583 19.01 2.75 10.29
C ALA A 583 17.87 2.25 9.38
N ARG A 584 16.63 2.19 9.90
CA ARG A 584 15.44 1.76 9.14
C ARG A 584 15.15 2.64 7.92
N ASN A 585 15.48 3.92 8.00
CA ASN A 585 15.24 4.91 6.95
C ASN A 585 16.50 5.28 6.15
N SER A 586 17.60 4.53 6.29
CA SER A 586 18.81 4.69 5.51
C SER A 586 18.72 3.90 4.20
N GLY A 587 18.89 4.55 3.06
CA GLY A 587 19.05 3.88 1.76
C GLY A 587 20.43 3.26 1.53
N ASP A 588 21.28 3.24 2.57
CA ASP A 588 22.68 2.80 2.53
C ASP A 588 22.90 1.77 3.63
N SER A 589 23.16 0.52 3.26
CA SER A 589 23.30 -0.59 4.20
C SER A 589 24.53 -0.46 5.12
N ASP A 590 25.62 0.19 4.66
CA ASP A 590 26.78 0.45 5.53
C ASP A 590 26.46 1.47 6.61
N LYS A 591 25.79 2.57 6.24
CA LYS A 591 25.28 3.56 7.20
C LYS A 591 24.23 2.97 8.13
N ALA A 592 23.34 2.11 7.63
CA ALA A 592 22.35 1.44 8.46
C ALA A 592 23.01 0.60 9.55
N ILE A 593 24.05 -0.19 9.20
CA ILE A 593 24.83 -0.97 10.17
C ILE A 593 25.56 -0.05 11.16
N GLU A 594 26.12 1.07 10.70
CA GLU A 594 26.76 2.05 11.59
C GLU A 594 25.75 2.60 12.63
N TYR A 595 24.55 2.99 12.17
CA TYR A 595 23.49 3.47 13.05
C TYR A 595 23.01 2.38 14.03
N LEU A 596 22.87 1.12 13.60
CA LEU A 596 22.49 0.02 14.49
C LEU A 596 23.55 -0.22 15.58
N LYS A 597 24.84 -0.09 15.25
CA LYS A 597 25.92 -0.16 16.26
C LYS A 597 25.85 0.99 17.27
N LYS A 598 25.50 2.21 16.79
CA LYS A 598 25.27 3.35 17.69
C LYS A 598 24.05 3.13 18.57
N ALA A 599 22.97 2.54 18.03
CA ALA A 599 21.78 2.18 18.79
C ALA A 599 22.09 1.14 19.88
N GLN A 600 22.88 0.09 19.56
CA GLN A 600 23.35 -0.89 20.53
C GLN A 600 24.16 -0.24 21.67
N ALA A 601 25.08 0.65 21.31
CA ALA A 601 25.90 1.36 22.30
C ALA A 601 25.06 2.28 23.21
N ALA A 602 24.08 2.99 22.64
CA ALA A 602 23.16 3.84 23.38
C ALA A 602 22.30 3.01 24.36
N ALA A 603 21.71 1.91 23.90
CA ALA A 603 20.92 1.01 24.74
C ALA A 603 21.73 0.51 25.95
N VAL A 604 22.98 0.07 25.72
CA VAL A 604 23.88 -0.37 26.82
C VAL A 604 24.20 0.76 27.77
N ALA A 605 24.43 1.98 27.28
CA ALA A 605 24.71 3.15 28.11
C ALA A 605 23.53 3.52 29.02
N ASP A 606 22.30 3.31 28.53
CA ASP A 606 21.04 3.57 29.23
C ASP A 606 20.58 2.36 30.08
N GLY A 607 21.42 1.30 30.19
CA GLY A 607 21.12 0.08 30.95
C GLY A 607 20.03 -0.80 30.33
N GLN A 608 19.75 -0.63 29.06
CA GLN A 608 18.76 -1.38 28.28
C GLN A 608 19.42 -2.51 27.48
N SER A 609 18.62 -3.50 27.05
CA SER A 609 19.12 -4.57 26.18
C SER A 609 19.40 -4.07 24.76
N PRO A 610 20.57 -4.39 24.17
CA PRO A 610 20.85 -4.14 22.78
C PRO A 610 20.28 -5.22 21.83
N GLY A 611 19.55 -6.21 22.34
CA GLY A 611 19.13 -7.41 21.60
C GLY A 611 18.35 -7.10 20.31
N MET A 612 17.38 -6.20 20.35
CA MET A 612 16.59 -5.78 19.19
C MET A 612 17.47 -5.17 18.09
N TRP A 613 18.44 -4.32 18.45
CA TRP A 613 19.34 -3.69 17.49
C TRP A 613 20.35 -4.67 16.88
N LYS A 614 20.83 -5.65 17.66
CA LYS A 614 21.65 -6.76 17.16
C LYS A 614 20.87 -7.65 16.20
N LEU A 615 19.59 -7.91 16.48
CA LEU A 615 18.71 -8.67 15.60
C LEU A 615 18.51 -7.94 14.26
N ALA A 616 18.27 -6.63 14.31
CA ALA A 616 18.17 -5.81 13.09
C ALA A 616 19.48 -5.81 12.28
N GLU A 617 20.64 -5.72 12.94
CA GLU A 617 21.94 -5.85 12.29
C GLU A 617 22.13 -7.24 11.66
N LEU A 618 21.73 -8.32 12.34
CA LEU A 618 21.78 -9.67 11.80
C LEU A 618 20.99 -9.80 10.49
N GLY A 619 19.76 -9.25 10.44
CA GLY A 619 18.96 -9.23 9.22
C GLY A 619 19.70 -8.61 8.04
N LEU A 620 20.26 -7.40 8.20
CA LEU A 620 21.02 -6.72 7.15
C LEU A 620 22.27 -7.51 6.73
N ARG A 621 22.99 -8.13 7.65
CA ARG A 621 24.18 -8.90 7.32
C ARG A 621 23.86 -10.21 6.60
N LEU A 622 22.73 -10.85 6.93
CA LEU A 622 22.24 -12.02 6.18
C LEU A 622 21.87 -11.64 4.74
N GLU A 623 21.18 -10.51 4.54
CA GLU A 623 20.88 -9.96 3.20
C GLU A 623 22.14 -9.68 2.39
N ARG A 624 23.18 -9.16 3.04
CA ARG A 624 24.49 -8.86 2.43
C ARG A 624 25.38 -10.08 2.24
N ARG A 625 24.98 -11.26 2.73
CA ARG A 625 25.73 -12.51 2.69
C ARG A 625 27.11 -12.39 3.36
N GLU A 626 27.15 -11.83 4.55
CA GLU A 626 28.33 -11.69 5.41
C GLU A 626 28.33 -12.81 6.48
N PRO A 627 28.86 -14.00 6.16
CA PRO A 627 28.65 -15.20 7.00
C PRO A 627 29.37 -15.12 8.37
N GLN A 628 30.52 -14.47 8.45
CA GLN A 628 31.31 -14.41 9.68
C GLN A 628 30.62 -13.50 10.71
N GLU A 629 30.22 -12.32 10.29
CA GLU A 629 29.53 -11.34 11.12
C GLU A 629 28.14 -11.83 11.53
N SER A 630 27.42 -12.45 10.59
CA SER A 630 26.11 -13.05 10.84
C SER A 630 26.20 -14.14 11.89
N GLN A 631 27.21 -15.04 11.80
CA GLN A 631 27.41 -16.10 12.78
C GLN A 631 27.76 -15.57 14.17
N ALA A 632 28.57 -14.51 14.24
CA ALA A 632 28.95 -13.88 15.50
C ALA A 632 27.71 -13.28 16.21
N LEU A 633 26.87 -12.54 15.47
CA LEU A 633 25.62 -11.97 15.98
C LEU A 633 24.62 -13.06 16.39
N LEU A 634 24.45 -14.09 15.57
CA LEU A 634 23.55 -15.21 15.87
C LEU A 634 23.95 -15.91 17.18
N ASN A 635 25.25 -16.18 17.36
CA ASN A 635 25.76 -16.79 18.59
C ASN A 635 25.51 -15.90 19.81
N ASP A 636 25.69 -14.61 19.70
CA ASP A 636 25.47 -13.66 20.77
C ASP A 636 23.97 -13.56 21.12
N LEU A 637 23.09 -13.39 20.13
CA LEU A 637 21.64 -13.35 20.31
C LEU A 637 21.13 -14.64 20.98
N THR A 638 21.57 -15.79 20.49
CA THR A 638 21.17 -17.09 21.03
C THR A 638 21.62 -17.30 22.48
N ARG A 639 22.82 -16.82 22.83
CA ARG A 639 23.38 -16.99 24.17
C ARG A 639 22.80 -16.02 25.18
N ASN A 640 22.61 -14.76 24.81
CA ASN A 640 22.40 -13.67 25.75
C ASN A 640 20.98 -13.06 25.70
N HIS A 641 20.21 -13.25 24.60
CA HIS A 641 18.97 -12.51 24.35
C HIS A 641 17.72 -13.39 24.12
N MET A 642 17.84 -14.73 24.19
CA MET A 642 16.69 -15.65 23.96
C MET A 642 15.61 -15.59 25.05
N GLN A 643 15.88 -14.97 26.19
CA GLN A 643 14.86 -14.76 27.25
C GLN A 643 14.00 -13.52 26.97
N GLU A 644 14.40 -12.68 26.02
CA GLU A 644 13.67 -11.49 25.60
C GLU A 644 12.64 -11.87 24.54
N ALA A 645 11.34 -11.76 24.86
CA ALA A 645 10.27 -12.14 23.93
C ALA A 645 10.33 -11.36 22.61
N GLU A 646 10.75 -10.10 22.69
CA GLU A 646 10.93 -9.19 21.55
C GLU A 646 12.08 -9.60 20.61
N VAL A 647 13.00 -10.43 21.07
CA VAL A 647 14.13 -10.94 20.30
C VAL A 647 13.89 -12.38 19.85
N ALA A 648 13.45 -13.26 20.76
CA ALA A 648 13.38 -14.68 20.51
C ALA A 648 12.45 -15.06 19.35
N ARG A 649 11.22 -14.53 19.34
CA ARG A 649 10.24 -14.83 18.28
C ARG A 649 10.66 -14.26 16.93
N PRO A 650 11.03 -12.96 16.79
CA PRO A 650 11.49 -12.43 15.53
C PRO A 650 12.78 -13.06 15.02
N LEU A 651 13.70 -13.49 15.91
CA LEU A 651 14.91 -14.22 15.50
C LEU A 651 14.55 -15.54 14.82
N MET A 652 13.64 -16.33 15.38
CA MET A 652 13.21 -17.59 14.78
C MET A 652 12.53 -17.33 13.41
N GLN A 653 11.73 -16.30 13.31
CA GLN A 653 11.09 -15.91 12.05
C GLN A 653 12.12 -15.49 11.00
N LEU A 654 13.12 -14.70 11.38
CA LEU A 654 14.22 -14.29 10.48
C LEU A 654 15.00 -15.50 9.97
N LEU A 655 15.37 -16.44 10.87
CA LEU A 655 16.10 -17.65 10.51
C LEU A 655 15.31 -18.57 9.57
N TYR A 656 13.99 -18.66 9.76
CA TYR A 656 13.09 -19.37 8.87
C TYR A 656 13.03 -18.71 7.47
N GLN A 657 12.87 -17.39 7.43
CA GLN A 657 12.84 -16.61 6.18
C GLN A 657 14.11 -16.80 5.34
N PHE A 658 15.28 -16.90 5.98
CA PHE A 658 16.54 -17.14 5.29
C PHE A 658 16.84 -18.64 5.08
N GLY A 659 15.90 -19.55 5.39
CA GLY A 659 16.07 -20.99 5.19
C GLY A 659 17.14 -21.62 6.09
N ILE A 660 17.55 -20.94 7.16
CA ILE A 660 18.55 -21.45 8.12
C ILE A 660 17.92 -22.53 9.02
N ILE A 661 16.63 -22.38 9.32
CA ILE A 661 15.82 -23.37 10.03
C ILE A 661 14.58 -23.76 9.21
N GLY A 662 14.11 -24.99 9.41
CA GLY A 662 12.85 -25.48 8.82
C GLY A 662 11.61 -25.04 9.60
N PRO A 663 10.39 -25.41 9.12
CA PRO A 663 9.13 -25.12 9.82
C PRO A 663 9.03 -25.74 11.22
N ASP A 664 9.83 -26.77 11.48
CA ASP A 664 9.96 -27.46 12.77
C ASP A 664 10.98 -26.80 13.72
N GLY A 665 11.57 -25.67 13.32
CA GLY A 665 12.58 -24.94 14.06
C GLY A 665 13.96 -25.61 14.10
N ARG A 666 14.19 -26.67 13.32
CA ARG A 666 15.46 -27.37 13.24
C ARG A 666 16.35 -26.80 12.13
N PRO A 667 17.69 -26.80 12.32
CA PRO A 667 18.60 -26.38 11.26
C PRO A 667 18.38 -27.18 9.98
N THR A 668 18.28 -26.50 8.86
CA THR A 668 18.26 -27.13 7.54
C THR A 668 19.68 -27.60 7.21
N ASN A 669 19.85 -28.88 6.82
CA ASN A 669 21.15 -29.45 6.39
C ASN A 669 21.57 -28.93 5.00
N MET A 670 21.34 -27.66 4.68
CA MET A 670 21.85 -27.06 3.45
C MET A 670 23.30 -26.60 3.64
N PRO A 671 24.18 -26.89 2.69
CA PRO A 671 25.56 -26.37 2.73
C PRO A 671 25.51 -24.83 2.68
N PRO A 672 26.42 -24.13 3.38
CA PRO A 672 26.49 -22.68 3.36
C PRO A 672 26.80 -22.19 1.93
N GLY A 673 25.82 -21.71 1.23
CA GLY A 673 25.91 -21.25 -0.16
C GLY A 673 24.61 -21.39 -0.97
N GLY A 674 23.62 -22.16 -0.49
CA GLY A 674 22.35 -22.39 -1.15
C GLY A 674 21.17 -21.77 -0.41
N ALA A 675 21.22 -20.48 -0.03
CA ALA A 675 20.00 -19.79 0.31
C ALA A 675 19.19 -19.57 -0.98
N PRO A 676 17.85 -19.83 -0.99
CA PRO A 676 17.05 -19.37 -2.09
C PRO A 676 17.28 -17.87 -2.24
N ALA A 677 17.63 -17.43 -3.44
CA ALA A 677 17.65 -16.01 -3.74
C ALA A 677 16.28 -15.45 -3.34
N PRO A 678 16.20 -14.26 -2.72
CA PRO A 678 14.92 -13.57 -2.60
C PRO A 678 14.33 -13.58 -4.00
N ALA A 679 13.11 -14.08 -4.13
CA ALA A 679 12.43 -14.18 -5.40
C ALA A 679 12.62 -12.84 -6.12
N ALA A 680 13.31 -12.88 -7.25
CA ALA A 680 13.40 -11.71 -8.10
C ALA A 680 11.98 -11.26 -8.34
N ALA A 681 11.69 -10.00 -8.10
CA ALA A 681 10.37 -9.44 -8.30
C ALA A 681 9.95 -9.82 -9.72
N GLN A 682 9.01 -10.73 -9.84
CA GLN A 682 8.35 -11.00 -11.09
C GLN A 682 7.66 -9.71 -11.50
N PRO A 683 7.74 -9.27 -12.74
CA PRO A 683 6.96 -8.14 -13.20
C PRO A 683 5.48 -8.49 -12.95
N ALA A 684 4.80 -7.61 -12.25
CA ALA A 684 3.39 -7.75 -11.92
C ALA A 684 2.57 -7.87 -13.20
N ALA A 685 2.05 -9.05 -13.47
CA ALA A 685 1.03 -9.25 -14.50
C ALA A 685 -0.31 -8.83 -13.90
N GLY A 686 -0.84 -7.71 -14.38
CA GLY A 686 -2.22 -7.25 -14.16
C GLY A 686 -2.41 -6.38 -12.92
N GLY A 687 -2.93 -5.18 -13.14
CA GLY A 687 -3.22 -4.06 -12.28
C GLY A 687 -3.89 -4.32 -10.94
N GLY A 688 -3.17 -4.93 -10.02
CA GLY A 688 -3.53 -4.98 -8.61
C GLY A 688 -2.44 -4.26 -7.84
N LEU A 689 -2.84 -3.30 -6.99
CA LEU A 689 -1.89 -2.69 -6.07
C LEU A 689 -1.21 -3.79 -5.26
N TRP A 690 0.11 -3.76 -5.24
CA TRP A 690 0.92 -4.65 -4.41
C TRP A 690 0.60 -4.40 -2.93
N THR A 691 0.31 -5.45 -2.17
CA THR A 691 0.15 -5.41 -0.70
C THR A 691 1.20 -6.29 -0.03
N PRO A 692 1.60 -6.01 1.22
CA PRO A 692 2.60 -6.82 1.94
C PRO A 692 2.24 -8.32 2.04
N ASP A 693 0.95 -8.66 1.93
CA ASP A 693 0.46 -10.04 2.01
C ASP A 693 0.27 -10.68 0.61
N ASN A 694 0.45 -9.91 -0.48
CA ASN A 694 0.41 -10.41 -1.86
C ASN A 694 1.52 -9.75 -2.71
N PRO A 695 2.77 -10.19 -2.56
CA PRO A 695 3.91 -9.61 -3.27
C PRO A 695 3.89 -9.84 -4.79
N THR A 696 2.94 -10.60 -5.31
CA THR A 696 2.85 -10.91 -6.75
C THR A 696 1.66 -10.25 -7.44
N GLY A 697 0.76 -9.55 -6.71
CA GLY A 697 -0.46 -8.96 -7.30
C GLY A 697 -1.45 -9.99 -7.88
N ALA A 698 -1.20 -11.29 -7.75
CA ALA A 698 -2.12 -12.33 -8.17
C ALA A 698 -3.28 -12.44 -7.17
N ALA A 699 -4.52 -12.51 -7.67
CA ALA A 699 -5.68 -12.80 -6.84
C ALA A 699 -5.42 -14.11 -6.07
N ALA A 700 -5.44 -14.04 -4.75
CA ALA A 700 -5.34 -15.25 -3.92
C ALA A 700 -6.48 -16.20 -4.29
N PRO A 701 -6.22 -17.50 -4.44
CA PRO A 701 -7.30 -18.45 -4.55
C PRO A 701 -8.16 -18.33 -3.28
N ALA A 702 -9.48 -18.36 -3.44
CA ALA A 702 -10.43 -18.25 -2.35
C ALA A 702 -10.17 -19.32 -1.28
N GLY A 703 -9.27 -18.97 -0.37
CA GLY A 703 -9.02 -19.70 0.86
C GLY A 703 -10.02 -19.22 1.89
N GLU A 704 -10.58 -20.16 2.62
CA GLU A 704 -11.63 -20.02 3.63
C GLU A 704 -11.51 -18.70 4.41
N ALA A 705 -12.51 -17.83 4.24
CA ALA A 705 -12.65 -16.60 4.96
C ALA A 705 -12.56 -16.89 6.48
N GLN A 706 -11.58 -16.33 7.15
CA GLN A 706 -11.59 -16.24 8.59
C GLN A 706 -12.88 -15.52 8.99
N LYS A 707 -13.79 -16.26 9.62
CA LYS A 707 -15.07 -15.75 10.10
C LYS A 707 -14.78 -14.63 11.11
N SER A 708 -14.97 -13.39 10.71
CA SER A 708 -14.96 -12.25 11.62
C SER A 708 -16.08 -12.49 12.65
N LYS A 709 -15.73 -12.48 13.93
CA LYS A 709 -16.72 -12.52 15.01
C LYS A 709 -17.33 -11.13 15.13
N LEU A 710 -18.57 -10.96 14.68
CA LEU A 710 -19.33 -9.76 15.01
C LEU A 710 -19.50 -9.68 16.54
N TRP A 711 -19.10 -8.55 17.11
CA TRP A 711 -19.33 -8.27 18.52
C TRP A 711 -20.81 -8.03 18.79
N MET A 712 -21.32 -8.52 19.91
CA MET A 712 -22.69 -8.30 20.38
C MET A 712 -22.68 -7.66 21.76
N PRO A 713 -23.60 -6.73 22.08
CA PRO A 713 -23.67 -6.12 23.42
C PRO A 713 -23.86 -7.17 24.50
N GLY A 714 -22.95 -7.19 25.49
CA GLY A 714 -22.97 -8.13 26.61
C GLY A 714 -21.95 -9.27 26.54
N MET A 715 -21.00 -9.21 25.60
CA MET A 715 -19.83 -10.09 25.55
C MET A 715 -18.61 -9.37 26.11
N ASP A 716 -18.59 -9.07 27.41
CA ASP A 716 -17.39 -8.70 28.18
C ASP A 716 -16.60 -9.96 28.60
#